data_6cd3ce801cdb8bcd542a10e53e867d11
#
_entry.id   6cd3ce801cdb8bcd542a10e53e867d11
#
_cell.length_a   1.000
_cell.length_b   1.000
_cell.length_c   1.000
_cell.angle_alpha   90.00
_cell.angle_beta   90.00
_cell.angle_gamma   90.00
#
_symmetry.space_group_name_H-M   'P 1'
#
loop_
_entity.id
_entity.type
_entity.pdbx_description
1 polymer ?
#
loop_
_entity_poly.entity_id
_entity_poly.type
_entity_poly.pdbx_seq_one_letter_code
_entity_poly.pdbx_strand_id
1 'polypeptide(L)'
;MSGFYDFYDVAVVGGGHGGIEAALASARMGLKTILITQTIDSISRMSCNPSIGGIAKGNIVREIDALGGEMGKLIDKSMIQFRMLNKSRGPAVQSPRSQADKLLYSSLARQTVETTENLYTLMDTVVDVLTTETETPLPPSESLQKGQIPGESAETSLLTEAAKSGKRQKITAVVTERGRVIPVRACVLTTGTFLGGRIFIGEYDAPCGRIGEQGAFGLTQSLNRLGFTTGRLKTGTPPRILKHTIDFSNLEIQSGDEEIVPFSFDDEKVDRPQVPCYLVYTNSKTHEIIRENIGRSPLYSGKIHGVGPRYCPSIEDKVMRFAERERHQLFVEPESLQTDEIYLNGLSSSLPEEVQDAFLRTLPGFENCHVARPGYAVEYDYVEPTQLFASLETKRVAGLFDAGQINGTSGYEEAAGQGLVAGINAGLYARAHKELCGELCKITKNVGQSPASAESGCFQPKPYFSQEELKNFSELSQNETRKVNSLLENFQKSQGRENFRKIPDWQPLILGRDEAYIGVLIDDLVTLGTKEPYRMFTARAEYRLKLRHDTADRRLAEKAFKVGLKSKQQLDAVNLKYQQVDEAAELLLKNQNAENPGFAPLIWEIAQEDAKYKYYIQKQDTRIAKMHKMEKFHIPLDFDYGKIPALSAESRLKLEQVRPLTLGQASRISGIRNSDIMLLMVYLK
;
A
#
# COMPACT_ATOMS: atom_id res chain seq x y z
N MET A 1 -13.62 -26.53 -25.80
CA MET A 1 -12.75 -25.97 -24.73
C MET A 1 -12.86 -24.44 -24.76
N SER A 2 -13.84 -23.88 -24.05
CA SER A 2 -14.20 -22.44 -24.08
C SER A 2 -13.89 -21.75 -22.73
N GLY A 3 -12.74 -22.04 -22.13
CA GLY A 3 -12.44 -21.62 -20.75
C GLY A 3 -11.18 -20.78 -20.52
N PHE A 4 -10.46 -20.32 -21.54
CA PHE A 4 -9.13 -19.76 -21.33
C PHE A 4 -8.99 -18.23 -21.43
N TYR A 5 -10.05 -17.49 -21.79
CA TYR A 5 -9.97 -16.04 -21.99
C TYR A 5 -11.18 -15.32 -21.38
N ASP A 6 -11.37 -15.48 -20.07
CA ASP A 6 -12.33 -14.64 -19.36
C ASP A 6 -11.80 -13.21 -19.27
N PHE A 7 -12.60 -12.27 -19.69
CA PHE A 7 -12.36 -10.84 -19.52
C PHE A 7 -12.77 -10.40 -18.11
N TYR A 8 -11.96 -9.54 -17.50
CA TYR A 8 -12.27 -8.91 -16.21
C TYR A 8 -12.27 -7.39 -16.32
N ASP A 9 -13.11 -6.75 -15.52
CA ASP A 9 -13.14 -5.28 -15.45
C ASP A 9 -11.88 -4.78 -14.73
N VAL A 10 -11.52 -5.47 -13.64
CA VAL A 10 -10.36 -5.12 -12.82
C VAL A 10 -9.54 -6.36 -12.51
N ALA A 11 -8.23 -6.31 -12.70
CA ALA A 11 -7.30 -7.27 -12.11
C ALA A 11 -6.59 -6.63 -10.91
N VAL A 12 -6.43 -7.40 -9.85
CA VAL A 12 -5.62 -7.03 -8.68
C VAL A 12 -4.50 -8.04 -8.52
N VAL A 13 -3.26 -7.57 -8.48
CA VAL A 13 -2.05 -8.41 -8.43
C VAL A 13 -1.44 -8.36 -7.05
N GLY A 14 -1.52 -9.49 -6.33
CA GLY A 14 -1.05 -9.64 -4.95
C GLY A 14 -2.19 -9.71 -3.93
N GLY A 15 -2.18 -10.75 -3.09
CA GLY A 15 -3.21 -11.05 -2.07
C GLY A 15 -2.91 -10.50 -0.67
N GLY A 16 -2.05 -9.47 -0.55
CA GLY A 16 -1.77 -8.79 0.73
C GLY A 16 -2.90 -7.83 1.15
N HIS A 17 -2.70 -7.09 2.25
CA HIS A 17 -3.71 -6.17 2.79
C HIS A 17 -4.19 -5.12 1.76
N GLY A 18 -3.28 -4.56 0.95
CA GLY A 18 -3.66 -3.65 -0.13
C GLY A 18 -4.46 -4.33 -1.23
N GLY A 19 -4.08 -5.57 -1.57
CA GLY A 19 -4.74 -6.32 -2.65
C GLY A 19 -6.16 -6.74 -2.29
N ILE A 20 -6.40 -7.20 -1.06
CA ILE A 20 -7.78 -7.57 -0.67
C ILE A 20 -8.69 -6.35 -0.60
N GLU A 21 -8.22 -5.21 -0.08
CA GLU A 21 -9.02 -3.98 -0.06
C GLU A 21 -9.36 -3.51 -1.47
N ALA A 22 -8.38 -3.55 -2.39
CA ALA A 22 -8.62 -3.18 -3.79
C ALA A 22 -9.61 -4.13 -4.49
N ALA A 23 -9.45 -5.43 -4.29
CA ALA A 23 -10.30 -6.45 -4.92
C ALA A 23 -11.73 -6.40 -4.39
N LEU A 24 -11.89 -6.32 -3.07
CA LEU A 24 -13.20 -6.21 -2.42
C LEU A 24 -13.93 -4.92 -2.83
N ALA A 25 -13.22 -3.78 -2.88
CA ALA A 25 -13.80 -2.52 -3.31
C ALA A 25 -14.35 -2.61 -4.74
N SER A 26 -13.53 -3.05 -5.70
CA SER A 26 -13.94 -3.18 -7.09
C SER A 26 -15.11 -4.15 -7.28
N ALA A 27 -15.07 -5.32 -6.60
CA ALA A 27 -16.11 -6.34 -6.70
C ALA A 27 -17.44 -5.87 -6.07
N ARG A 28 -17.40 -5.24 -4.89
CA ARG A 28 -18.57 -4.66 -4.20
C ARG A 28 -19.20 -3.50 -4.97
N MET A 29 -18.43 -2.82 -5.79
CA MET A 29 -18.94 -1.86 -6.78
C MET A 29 -19.63 -2.54 -7.97
N GLY A 30 -19.75 -3.87 -8.03
CA GLY A 30 -20.44 -4.64 -9.08
C GLY A 30 -19.58 -4.87 -10.33
N LEU A 31 -18.25 -4.88 -10.21
CA LEU A 31 -17.32 -5.11 -11.32
C LEU A 31 -16.76 -6.52 -11.26
N LYS A 32 -16.67 -7.20 -12.42
CA LYS A 32 -16.03 -8.51 -12.53
C LYS A 32 -14.54 -8.37 -12.26
N THR A 33 -14.11 -8.76 -11.07
CA THR A 33 -12.76 -8.55 -10.53
C THR A 33 -12.03 -9.87 -10.38
N ILE A 34 -10.73 -9.91 -10.73
CA ILE A 34 -9.86 -11.07 -10.47
C ILE A 34 -8.71 -10.67 -9.54
N LEU A 35 -8.55 -11.41 -8.44
CA LEU A 35 -7.39 -11.33 -7.56
C LEU A 35 -6.38 -12.42 -7.96
N ILE A 36 -5.21 -12.00 -8.41
CA ILE A 36 -4.12 -12.91 -8.81
C ILE A 36 -3.06 -12.89 -7.72
N THR A 37 -2.81 -14.04 -7.10
CA THR A 37 -1.84 -14.19 -6.00
C THR A 37 -1.05 -15.46 -6.14
N GLN A 38 0.23 -15.45 -5.74
CA GLN A 38 1.11 -16.63 -5.82
C GLN A 38 0.61 -17.78 -4.92
N THR A 39 0.01 -17.45 -3.78
CA THR A 39 -0.47 -18.44 -2.81
C THR A 39 -1.80 -17.96 -2.22
N ILE A 40 -2.87 -18.72 -2.45
CA ILE A 40 -4.21 -18.42 -1.90
C ILE A 40 -4.21 -18.55 -0.37
N ASP A 41 -3.46 -19.52 0.17
CA ASP A 41 -3.35 -19.77 1.61
C ASP A 41 -2.64 -18.67 2.39
N SER A 42 -2.01 -17.71 1.69
CA SER A 42 -1.32 -16.57 2.31
C SER A 42 -2.05 -15.22 2.11
N ILE A 43 -3.32 -15.24 1.70
CA ILE A 43 -4.14 -14.02 1.59
C ILE A 43 -4.15 -13.28 2.93
N SER A 44 -3.82 -11.99 2.91
CA SER A 44 -3.69 -11.11 4.09
C SER A 44 -2.82 -11.62 5.23
N ARG A 45 -1.84 -12.49 4.94
CA ARG A 45 -0.93 -13.00 5.95
C ARG A 45 -0.08 -11.88 6.55
N MET A 46 -0.13 -11.77 7.87
CA MET A 46 0.70 -10.82 8.62
C MET A 46 2.13 -11.36 8.73
N SER A 47 3.01 -10.91 7.85
CA SER A 47 4.40 -11.38 7.75
C SER A 47 5.29 -10.89 8.89
N CYS A 48 4.96 -9.74 9.45
CA CYS A 48 5.71 -9.05 10.49
C CYS A 48 4.87 -8.97 11.77
N ASN A 49 4.70 -7.80 12.35
CA ASN A 49 4.00 -7.57 13.61
C ASN A 49 2.57 -8.16 13.60
N PRO A 50 2.16 -8.94 14.63
CA PRO A 50 0.80 -9.46 14.78
C PRO A 50 -0.17 -8.39 15.29
N SER A 51 -0.18 -7.19 14.72
CA SER A 51 -1.07 -6.11 15.20
C SER A 51 -1.54 -5.21 14.08
N ILE A 52 -2.76 -4.68 14.27
CA ILE A 52 -3.39 -3.66 13.43
C ILE A 52 -3.61 -2.40 14.27
N GLY A 53 -3.43 -1.24 13.65
CA GLY A 53 -3.57 0.05 14.30
C GLY A 53 -2.28 0.55 14.96
N GLY A 54 -2.45 1.46 15.91
CA GLY A 54 -1.33 2.21 16.51
C GLY A 54 -1.33 3.67 16.08
N ILE A 55 -0.36 4.45 16.55
CA ILE A 55 -0.33 5.91 16.36
C ILE A 55 -0.44 6.27 14.88
N ALA A 56 -1.44 7.07 14.51
CA ALA A 56 -1.90 7.41 13.17
C ALA A 56 -2.47 6.23 12.36
N LYS A 57 -2.04 4.99 12.60
CA LYS A 57 -2.45 3.80 11.86
C LYS A 57 -3.88 3.38 12.21
N GLY A 58 -4.25 3.44 13.50
CA GLY A 58 -5.63 3.21 13.92
C GLY A 58 -6.62 4.20 13.28
N ASN A 59 -6.18 5.44 13.02
CA ASN A 59 -6.97 6.41 12.27
C ASN A 59 -7.20 5.92 10.82
N ILE A 60 -6.14 5.41 10.15
CA ILE A 60 -6.25 4.85 8.81
C ILE A 60 -7.23 3.67 8.78
N VAL A 61 -7.18 2.75 9.75
CA VAL A 61 -8.12 1.61 9.82
C VAL A 61 -9.56 2.08 9.94
N ARG A 62 -9.82 3.08 10.80
CA ARG A 62 -11.16 3.68 10.94
C ARG A 62 -11.61 4.38 9.64
N GLU A 63 -10.70 4.99 8.90
CA GLU A 63 -10.99 5.61 7.61
C GLU A 63 -11.25 4.56 6.51
N ILE A 64 -10.51 3.43 6.53
CA ILE A 64 -10.77 2.28 5.66
C ILE A 64 -12.19 1.76 5.89
N ASP A 65 -12.59 1.55 7.13
CA ASP A 65 -13.94 1.07 7.50
C ASP A 65 -15.03 2.09 7.08
N ALA A 66 -14.80 3.38 7.36
CA ALA A 66 -15.72 4.45 6.98
C ALA A 66 -15.97 4.51 5.46
N LEU A 67 -14.95 4.17 4.66
CA LEU A 67 -15.05 4.06 3.20
C LEU A 67 -15.64 2.72 2.71
N GLY A 68 -15.95 1.77 3.61
CA GLY A 68 -16.51 0.47 3.27
C GLY A 68 -15.49 -0.64 3.04
N GLY A 69 -14.23 -0.44 3.50
CA GLY A 69 -13.18 -1.45 3.49
C GLY A 69 -13.39 -2.55 4.55
N GLU A 70 -12.46 -3.48 4.64
CA GLU A 70 -12.62 -4.74 5.39
C GLU A 70 -11.71 -4.85 6.62
N MET A 71 -10.56 -4.16 6.65
CA MET A 71 -9.53 -4.33 7.69
C MET A 71 -10.08 -4.10 9.10
N GLY A 72 -10.98 -3.11 9.32
CA GLY A 72 -11.63 -2.85 10.61
C GLY A 72 -12.47 -4.03 11.07
N LYS A 73 -13.27 -4.60 10.20
CA LYS A 73 -14.14 -5.77 10.47
C LYS A 73 -13.33 -7.04 10.74
N LEU A 74 -12.24 -7.24 10.01
CA LEU A 74 -11.36 -8.40 10.20
C LEU A 74 -10.65 -8.35 11.54
N ILE A 75 -10.14 -7.20 11.96
CA ILE A 75 -9.45 -7.09 13.24
C ILE A 75 -10.41 -7.20 14.41
N ASP A 76 -11.63 -6.67 14.35
CA ASP A 76 -12.65 -6.80 15.39
C ASP A 76 -13.02 -8.26 15.64
N LYS A 77 -13.06 -9.09 14.59
CA LYS A 77 -13.32 -10.52 14.67
C LYS A 77 -12.13 -11.39 15.08
N SER A 78 -10.90 -10.86 14.98
CA SER A 78 -9.66 -11.64 15.19
C SER A 78 -8.74 -11.10 16.27
N MET A 79 -9.09 -9.98 16.92
CA MET A 79 -8.24 -9.42 17.97
C MET A 79 -8.08 -10.34 19.19
N ILE A 80 -6.91 -10.30 19.80
CA ILE A 80 -6.58 -11.02 21.04
C ILE A 80 -6.08 -10.10 22.14
N GLN A 81 -5.89 -8.80 21.87
CA GLN A 81 -5.67 -7.74 22.86
C GLN A 81 -5.97 -6.39 22.23
N PHE A 82 -6.61 -5.50 22.96
CA PHE A 82 -6.91 -4.13 22.55
C PHE A 82 -6.25 -3.11 23.48
N ARG A 83 -5.76 -2.00 22.91
CA ARG A 83 -5.29 -0.83 23.65
C ARG A 83 -5.59 0.47 22.91
N MET A 84 -6.11 1.46 23.62
CA MET A 84 -6.16 2.85 23.12
C MET A 84 -4.82 3.53 23.44
N LEU A 85 -4.03 3.82 22.42
CA LEU A 85 -2.75 4.49 22.57
C LEU A 85 -2.95 5.99 22.83
N ASN A 86 -2.05 6.59 23.63
CA ASN A 86 -2.09 8.00 24.01
C ASN A 86 -3.39 8.40 24.75
N LYS A 87 -4.01 7.49 25.49
CA LYS A 87 -5.26 7.73 26.26
C LYS A 87 -5.16 8.93 27.20
N SER A 88 -3.99 9.20 27.79
CA SER A 88 -3.71 10.36 28.64
C SER A 88 -3.48 11.67 27.87
N ARG A 89 -3.51 11.67 26.55
CA ARG A 89 -3.32 12.84 25.70
C ARG A 89 -4.64 13.25 25.04
N GLY A 90 -4.66 14.41 24.39
CA GLY A 90 -5.85 14.88 23.68
C GLY A 90 -6.25 14.00 22.49
N PRO A 91 -7.53 14.05 22.06
CA PRO A 91 -8.14 13.14 21.08
C PRO A 91 -7.47 13.20 19.70
N ALA A 92 -6.80 14.29 19.37
CA ALA A 92 -6.06 14.47 18.10
C ALA A 92 -4.91 13.47 17.88
N VAL A 93 -4.47 12.74 18.92
CA VAL A 93 -3.36 11.79 18.88
C VAL A 93 -3.69 10.43 19.49
N GLN A 94 -4.90 10.27 20.03
CA GLN A 94 -5.40 8.96 20.43
C GLN A 94 -5.60 8.08 19.22
N SER A 95 -5.29 6.79 19.37
CA SER A 95 -5.41 5.86 18.26
C SER A 95 -5.55 4.42 18.76
N PRO A 96 -6.52 3.64 18.26
CA PRO A 96 -6.70 2.26 18.65
C PRO A 96 -5.58 1.38 18.07
N ARG A 97 -5.17 0.38 18.87
CA ARG A 97 -4.27 -0.69 18.45
C ARG A 97 -4.76 -2.02 18.99
N SER A 98 -4.70 -3.05 18.15
CA SER A 98 -5.07 -4.40 18.53
C SER A 98 -4.01 -5.41 18.12
N GLN A 99 -3.69 -6.34 19.03
CA GLN A 99 -2.99 -7.58 18.65
C GLN A 99 -3.98 -8.48 17.93
N ALA A 100 -3.54 -9.10 16.85
CA ALA A 100 -4.34 -10.00 16.03
C ALA A 100 -3.96 -11.46 16.27
N ASP A 101 -4.93 -12.34 16.28
CA ASP A 101 -4.74 -13.72 15.93
C ASP A 101 -4.47 -13.82 14.43
N LYS A 102 -3.19 -13.96 14.04
CA LYS A 102 -2.76 -13.91 12.62
C LYS A 102 -3.39 -15.00 11.77
N LEU A 103 -3.58 -16.19 12.34
CA LEU A 103 -4.16 -17.33 11.61
C LEU A 103 -5.65 -17.07 11.37
N LEU A 104 -6.38 -16.63 12.39
CA LEU A 104 -7.79 -16.30 12.27
C LEU A 104 -8.00 -15.12 11.33
N TYR A 105 -7.20 -14.04 11.43
CA TYR A 105 -7.29 -12.88 10.56
C TYR A 105 -7.14 -13.27 9.08
N SER A 106 -6.09 -14.04 8.74
CA SER A 106 -5.85 -14.50 7.36
C SER A 106 -6.95 -15.42 6.86
N SER A 107 -7.46 -16.32 7.72
CA SER A 107 -8.58 -17.23 7.40
C SER A 107 -9.87 -16.45 7.10
N LEU A 108 -10.22 -15.47 7.94
CA LEU A 108 -11.40 -14.62 7.72
C LEU A 108 -11.24 -13.77 6.46
N ALA A 109 -10.06 -13.21 6.21
CA ALA A 109 -9.79 -12.42 5.01
C ALA A 109 -9.95 -13.27 3.74
N ARG A 110 -9.41 -14.50 3.74
CA ARG A 110 -9.59 -15.45 2.65
C ARG A 110 -11.06 -15.79 2.44
N GLN A 111 -11.79 -16.12 3.51
CA GLN A 111 -13.23 -16.41 3.44
C GLN A 111 -14.01 -15.24 2.82
N THR A 112 -13.73 -14.00 3.26
CA THR A 112 -14.37 -12.80 2.71
C THR A 112 -14.10 -12.66 1.21
N VAL A 113 -12.85 -12.87 0.77
CA VAL A 113 -12.49 -12.81 -0.66
C VAL A 113 -13.22 -13.88 -1.47
N GLU A 114 -13.24 -15.14 -0.99
CA GLU A 114 -13.82 -16.28 -1.70
C GLU A 114 -15.36 -16.25 -1.75
N THR A 115 -16.00 -15.55 -0.80
CA THR A 115 -17.48 -15.46 -0.73
C THR A 115 -18.04 -14.14 -1.29
N THR A 116 -17.18 -13.19 -1.68
CA THR A 116 -17.65 -11.92 -2.24
C THR A 116 -18.09 -12.10 -3.69
N GLU A 117 -19.31 -11.66 -4.00
CA GLU A 117 -19.86 -11.69 -5.35
C GLU A 117 -18.97 -10.86 -6.32
N ASN A 118 -18.89 -11.29 -7.58
CA ASN A 118 -18.07 -10.69 -8.65
C ASN A 118 -16.55 -10.75 -8.42
N LEU A 119 -16.06 -11.41 -7.36
CA LEU A 119 -14.64 -11.58 -7.07
C LEU A 119 -14.19 -13.01 -7.36
N TYR A 120 -13.16 -13.13 -8.19
CA TYR A 120 -12.56 -14.40 -8.59
C TYR A 120 -11.10 -14.44 -8.14
N THR A 121 -10.61 -15.59 -7.72
CA THR A 121 -9.22 -15.79 -7.32
C THR A 121 -8.48 -16.65 -8.31
N LEU A 122 -7.22 -16.30 -8.60
CA LEU A 122 -6.31 -17.10 -9.40
C LEU A 122 -4.97 -17.23 -8.69
N MET A 123 -4.54 -18.47 -8.45
CA MET A 123 -3.20 -18.74 -7.96
C MET A 123 -2.22 -18.75 -9.13
N ASP A 124 -1.49 -17.64 -9.33
CA ASP A 124 -0.46 -17.46 -10.35
C ASP A 124 0.42 -16.24 -10.01
N THR A 125 1.52 -16.06 -10.75
CA THR A 125 2.41 -14.90 -10.68
C THR A 125 2.25 -14.05 -11.92
N VAL A 126 1.96 -12.74 -11.77
CA VAL A 126 1.96 -11.81 -12.92
C VAL A 126 3.40 -11.39 -13.20
N VAL A 127 3.81 -11.56 -14.47
CA VAL A 127 5.17 -11.29 -14.94
C VAL A 127 5.24 -10.15 -15.94
N ASP A 128 4.12 -9.78 -16.58
CA ASP A 128 4.09 -8.73 -17.60
C ASP A 128 2.75 -7.98 -17.60
N VAL A 129 2.79 -6.73 -18.08
CA VAL A 129 1.65 -5.86 -18.34
C VAL A 129 1.66 -5.46 -19.82
N LEU A 130 0.58 -5.80 -20.54
CA LEU A 130 0.40 -5.43 -21.94
C LEU A 130 -0.35 -4.11 -22.07
N THR A 131 0.10 -3.27 -23.00
CA THR A 131 -0.43 -1.93 -23.22
C THR A 131 -0.61 -1.63 -24.70
N THR A 132 -1.46 -0.64 -24.99
CA THR A 132 -1.57 -0.03 -26.33
C THR A 132 -1.30 1.48 -26.24
N GLU A 133 -0.85 2.08 -27.33
CA GLU A 133 -0.68 3.53 -27.42
C GLU A 133 -2.04 4.27 -27.38
N THR A 134 -2.07 5.43 -26.74
CA THR A 134 -3.20 6.34 -26.75
C THR A 134 -2.79 7.69 -27.34
N GLU A 135 -3.75 8.50 -27.81
CA GLU A 135 -3.47 9.85 -28.34
C GLU A 135 -3.24 10.92 -27.26
N THR A 136 -3.39 10.57 -25.99
CA THR A 136 -3.13 11.52 -24.89
C THR A 136 -1.63 11.69 -24.74
N PRO A 137 -1.05 12.87 -25.02
CA PRO A 137 0.39 13.08 -24.93
C PRO A 137 0.86 12.95 -23.48
N LEU A 138 2.03 12.30 -23.29
CA LEU A 138 2.80 12.49 -22.07
C LEU A 138 3.40 13.89 -22.03
N PRO A 139 3.57 14.49 -20.86
CA PRO A 139 4.39 15.69 -20.75
C PRO A 139 5.79 15.42 -21.29
N PRO A 140 6.40 16.33 -22.05
CA PRO A 140 7.69 16.09 -22.68
C PRO A 140 8.77 15.75 -21.65
N SER A 141 9.49 14.66 -21.89
CA SER A 141 10.58 14.15 -21.05
C SER A 141 11.96 14.68 -21.44
N GLU A 142 12.06 15.93 -21.87
CA GLU A 142 13.34 16.50 -22.39
C GLU A 142 14.45 16.70 -21.35
N SER A 143 14.22 16.43 -20.06
CA SER A 143 15.23 16.64 -18.99
C SER A 143 16.12 15.43 -18.66
N LEU A 144 16.01 14.31 -19.38
CA LEU A 144 16.88 13.13 -19.19
C LEU A 144 18.12 13.13 -20.12
N GLN A 145 18.61 14.31 -20.53
CA GLN A 145 19.90 14.40 -21.21
C GLN A 145 21.03 14.73 -20.23
N LYS A 146 21.97 13.76 -20.14
CA LYS A 146 23.32 13.85 -19.59
C LYS A 146 23.51 13.63 -18.08
N GLY A 147 23.46 12.36 -17.72
CA GLY A 147 24.35 11.77 -16.72
C GLY A 147 24.77 10.42 -17.26
N GLN A 148 25.97 10.33 -17.85
CA GLN A 148 26.52 9.08 -18.38
C GLN A 148 26.67 8.06 -17.26
N ILE A 149 25.92 6.96 -17.32
CA ILE A 149 26.21 5.73 -16.58
C ILE A 149 27.06 4.86 -17.51
N PRO A 150 28.26 4.43 -17.13
CA PRO A 150 29.08 3.56 -17.98
C PRO A 150 28.46 2.15 -18.06
N GLY A 151 28.08 1.68 -19.25
CA GLY A 151 27.67 0.31 -19.50
C GLY A 151 26.39 0.10 -20.30
N GLU A 152 25.97 1.06 -21.13
CA GLU A 152 24.75 0.92 -21.95
C GLU A 152 24.94 -0.06 -23.11
N SER A 153 24.07 -1.09 -23.14
CA SER A 153 23.85 -1.98 -24.29
C SER A 153 22.77 -1.44 -25.23
N ALA A 154 22.74 -1.93 -26.47
CA ALA A 154 21.79 -1.51 -27.53
C ALA A 154 20.29 -1.59 -27.16
N GLU A 155 19.92 -2.30 -26.10
CA GLU A 155 18.53 -2.40 -25.56
C GLU A 155 18.04 -1.08 -24.94
N THR A 156 18.97 -0.25 -24.45
CA THR A 156 18.64 1.07 -23.86
C THR A 156 18.16 2.06 -24.93
N SER A 157 18.51 1.86 -26.21
CA SER A 157 18.10 2.75 -27.29
C SER A 157 16.61 2.67 -27.66
N LEU A 158 16.00 1.47 -27.57
CA LEU A 158 14.57 1.26 -27.81
C LEU A 158 13.70 1.85 -26.68
N LEU A 159 14.20 1.81 -25.43
CA LEU A 159 13.56 2.44 -24.28
C LEU A 159 13.53 3.98 -24.39
N THR A 160 14.54 4.54 -25.04
CA THR A 160 14.67 5.99 -25.25
C THR A 160 13.70 6.50 -26.33
N GLU A 161 13.34 5.69 -27.33
CA GLU A 161 12.40 6.09 -28.38
C GLU A 161 10.93 6.10 -27.94
N ALA A 162 10.50 5.13 -27.14
CA ALA A 162 9.15 5.11 -26.55
C ALA A 162 8.95 6.30 -25.58
N ALA A 163 9.99 6.66 -24.83
CA ALA A 163 9.99 7.84 -23.97
C ALA A 163 9.97 9.17 -24.76
N LYS A 164 10.49 9.19 -25.99
CA LYS A 164 10.53 10.36 -26.86
C LYS A 164 9.21 10.63 -27.60
N SER A 165 8.32 9.62 -27.75
CA SER A 165 7.07 9.76 -28.49
C SER A 165 6.00 10.56 -27.77
N GLY A 166 6.15 10.81 -26.47
CA GLY A 166 5.24 11.65 -25.67
C GLY A 166 3.80 11.13 -25.51
N LYS A 167 3.51 9.88 -25.91
CA LYS A 167 2.16 9.32 -25.88
C LYS A 167 1.95 8.47 -24.62
N ARG A 168 0.83 8.68 -23.93
CA ARG A 168 0.40 7.87 -22.81
C ARG A 168 -0.04 6.49 -23.32
N GLN A 169 0.36 5.42 -22.62
CA GLN A 169 -0.10 4.07 -22.91
C GLN A 169 -1.38 3.75 -22.14
N LYS A 170 -2.08 2.68 -22.50
CA LYS A 170 -3.28 2.19 -21.81
C LYS A 170 -3.16 0.68 -21.60
N ILE A 171 -3.49 0.21 -20.39
CA ILE A 171 -3.49 -1.22 -20.08
C ILE A 171 -4.53 -1.96 -20.93
N THR A 172 -4.18 -3.19 -21.35
CA THR A 172 -5.08 -4.07 -22.09
C THR A 172 -5.17 -5.47 -21.49
N ALA A 173 -4.07 -5.98 -20.93
CA ALA A 173 -4.02 -7.30 -20.32
C ALA A 173 -2.89 -7.41 -19.31
N VAL A 174 -2.94 -8.43 -18.46
CA VAL A 174 -1.81 -8.91 -17.65
C VAL A 174 -1.42 -10.30 -18.11
N VAL A 175 -0.12 -10.64 -18.02
CA VAL A 175 0.43 -11.94 -18.39
C VAL A 175 0.94 -12.63 -17.15
N THR A 176 0.60 -13.90 -16.99
CA THR A 176 1.06 -14.70 -15.85
C THR A 176 2.26 -15.57 -16.22
N GLU A 177 3.00 -16.03 -15.22
CA GLU A 177 4.16 -16.92 -15.36
C GLU A 177 3.82 -18.22 -16.11
N ARG A 178 2.59 -18.73 -15.95
CA ARG A 178 2.13 -19.93 -16.66
C ARG A 178 1.58 -19.63 -18.06
N GLY A 179 1.84 -18.42 -18.60
CA GLY A 179 1.51 -18.03 -19.96
C GLY A 179 0.06 -17.63 -20.20
N ARG A 180 -0.74 -17.38 -19.15
CA ARG A 180 -2.11 -16.87 -19.33
C ARG A 180 -2.06 -15.38 -19.65
N VAL A 181 -2.77 -14.98 -20.67
CA VAL A 181 -3.05 -13.56 -20.99
C VAL A 181 -4.47 -13.25 -20.52
N ILE A 182 -4.61 -12.35 -19.55
CA ILE A 182 -5.88 -12.00 -18.93
C ILE A 182 -6.24 -10.57 -19.35
N PRO A 183 -7.19 -10.38 -20.28
CA PRO A 183 -7.63 -9.06 -20.70
C PRO A 183 -8.35 -8.31 -19.59
N VAL A 184 -8.01 -7.02 -19.40
CA VAL A 184 -8.55 -6.18 -18.33
C VAL A 184 -8.78 -4.76 -18.79
N ARG A 185 -9.70 -4.03 -18.15
CA ARG A 185 -9.85 -2.57 -18.30
C ARG A 185 -8.93 -1.81 -17.38
N ALA A 186 -8.75 -2.30 -16.16
CA ALA A 186 -7.87 -1.71 -15.17
C ALA A 186 -7.10 -2.78 -14.40
N CYS A 187 -5.93 -2.42 -13.87
CA CYS A 187 -5.12 -3.29 -13.03
C CYS A 187 -4.59 -2.52 -11.83
N VAL A 188 -4.61 -3.16 -10.65
CA VAL A 188 -4.00 -2.64 -9.42
C VAL A 188 -2.85 -3.54 -9.02
N LEU A 189 -1.62 -3.01 -8.98
CA LEU A 189 -0.43 -3.71 -8.53
C LEU A 189 -0.24 -3.52 -7.02
N THR A 190 -0.20 -4.63 -6.27
CA THR A 190 -0.05 -4.66 -4.81
C THR A 190 0.97 -5.71 -4.37
N THR A 191 2.10 -5.74 -5.04
CA THR A 191 3.09 -6.83 -5.04
C THR A 191 3.85 -7.03 -3.72
N GLY A 192 3.78 -6.08 -2.79
CA GLY A 192 4.40 -6.18 -1.48
C GLY A 192 5.92 -6.38 -1.54
N THR A 193 6.46 -7.27 -0.69
CA THR A 193 7.88 -7.63 -0.65
C THR A 193 8.28 -8.69 -1.70
N PHE A 194 7.33 -9.12 -2.55
CA PHE A 194 7.58 -10.20 -3.52
C PHE A 194 8.21 -9.70 -4.81
N LEU A 195 7.97 -8.44 -5.21
CA LEU A 195 8.52 -7.86 -6.44
C LEU A 195 10.05 -7.82 -6.40
N GLY A 196 10.72 -8.67 -7.18
CA GLY A 196 12.18 -8.83 -7.13
C GLY A 196 12.70 -9.22 -5.75
N GLY A 197 11.88 -9.90 -4.94
CA GLY A 197 12.12 -10.19 -3.53
C GLY A 197 13.33 -11.10 -3.30
N ARG A 198 14.17 -10.74 -2.31
CA ARG A 198 15.32 -11.52 -1.87
C ARG A 198 15.47 -11.45 -0.35
N ILE A 199 15.54 -12.59 0.33
CA ILE A 199 15.76 -12.66 1.78
C ILE A 199 17.22 -12.87 2.11
N PHE A 200 17.63 -12.45 3.33
CA PHE A 200 19.00 -12.52 3.82
C PHE A 200 19.01 -12.93 5.29
N ILE A 201 19.86 -13.91 5.64
CA ILE A 201 20.15 -14.35 7.00
C ILE A 201 21.67 -14.61 7.07
N GLY A 202 22.43 -13.65 7.59
CA GLY A 202 23.89 -13.70 7.55
C GLY A 202 24.43 -13.90 6.13
N GLU A 203 25.14 -15.00 5.94
CA GLU A 203 25.73 -15.38 4.65
C GLU A 203 24.71 -15.98 3.67
N TYR A 204 23.58 -16.51 4.19
CA TYR A 204 22.51 -17.10 3.37
C TYR A 204 21.65 -16.03 2.71
N ASP A 205 21.33 -16.23 1.43
CA ASP A 205 20.35 -15.44 0.70
C ASP A 205 19.55 -16.33 -0.28
N ALA A 206 18.30 -15.93 -0.55
CA ALA A 206 17.43 -16.65 -1.48
C ALA A 206 16.44 -15.73 -2.18
N PRO A 207 16.01 -16.05 -3.42
CA PRO A 207 15.03 -15.28 -4.20
C PRO A 207 13.61 -15.50 -3.66
N CYS A 208 13.31 -14.91 -2.49
CA CYS A 208 12.06 -15.07 -1.77
C CYS A 208 11.46 -13.70 -1.41
N GLY A 209 10.13 -13.56 -1.49
CA GLY A 209 9.41 -12.41 -0.97
C GLY A 209 9.15 -12.52 0.54
N ARG A 210 9.13 -13.76 1.06
CA ARG A 210 9.02 -14.17 2.45
C ARG A 210 9.74 -15.52 2.61
N ILE A 211 10.22 -15.83 3.82
CA ILE A 211 10.86 -17.12 4.06
C ILE A 211 9.92 -18.27 3.67
N GLY A 212 10.39 -19.19 2.83
CA GLY A 212 9.61 -20.31 2.30
C GLY A 212 8.64 -19.95 1.17
N GLU A 213 8.58 -18.70 0.72
CA GLU A 213 7.72 -18.27 -0.38
C GLU A 213 8.54 -17.54 -1.46
N GLN A 214 8.45 -18.02 -2.70
CA GLN A 214 9.24 -17.53 -3.83
C GLN A 214 8.98 -16.05 -4.13
N GLY A 215 10.01 -15.31 -4.57
CA GLY A 215 9.86 -13.95 -5.09
C GLY A 215 9.19 -13.93 -6.47
N ALA A 216 8.59 -12.79 -6.83
CA ALA A 216 8.01 -12.56 -8.15
C ALA A 216 9.02 -11.82 -9.04
N PHE A 217 9.36 -12.41 -10.19
CA PHE A 217 10.30 -11.86 -11.15
C PHE A 217 9.61 -11.64 -12.51
N GLY A 218 10.19 -10.78 -13.35
CA GLY A 218 9.64 -10.42 -14.67
C GLY A 218 8.87 -9.10 -14.66
N LEU A 219 8.00 -8.87 -13.68
CA LEU A 219 7.17 -7.66 -13.64
C LEU A 219 7.99 -6.36 -13.51
N THR A 220 9.10 -6.36 -12.75
CA THR A 220 10.00 -5.20 -12.69
C THR A 220 10.56 -4.84 -14.04
N GLN A 221 10.99 -5.83 -14.84
CA GLN A 221 11.47 -5.62 -16.20
C GLN A 221 10.38 -5.06 -17.11
N SER A 222 9.14 -5.57 -16.95
CA SER A 222 7.97 -5.04 -17.67
C SER A 222 7.74 -3.55 -17.35
N LEU A 223 7.74 -3.19 -16.08
CA LEU A 223 7.58 -1.79 -15.62
C LEU A 223 8.71 -0.89 -16.14
N ASN A 224 9.96 -1.36 -16.09
CA ASN A 224 11.11 -0.62 -16.64
C ASN A 224 10.99 -0.41 -18.15
N ARG A 225 10.53 -1.43 -18.90
CA ARG A 225 10.25 -1.33 -20.35
C ARG A 225 9.17 -0.29 -20.65
N LEU A 226 8.17 -0.15 -19.76
CA LEU A 226 7.13 0.88 -19.84
C LEU A 226 7.63 2.27 -19.40
N GLY A 227 8.91 2.38 -19.01
CA GLY A 227 9.58 3.62 -18.64
C GLY A 227 9.41 4.04 -17.19
N PHE A 228 8.94 3.15 -16.30
CA PHE A 228 8.89 3.44 -14.87
C PHE A 228 10.28 3.44 -14.25
N THR A 229 10.49 4.38 -13.34
CA THR A 229 11.67 4.41 -12.48
C THR A 229 11.41 3.53 -11.27
N THR A 230 12.23 2.51 -11.09
CA THR A 230 12.19 1.59 -9.96
C THR A 230 13.41 1.76 -9.07
N GLY A 231 13.31 1.30 -7.84
CA GLY A 231 14.42 1.27 -6.89
C GLY A 231 14.27 0.09 -5.94
N ARG A 232 15.18 -0.03 -4.95
CA ARG A 232 15.15 -1.11 -3.98
C ARG A 232 14.99 -0.57 -2.56
N LEU A 233 14.10 -1.22 -1.80
CA LEU A 233 13.91 -0.97 -0.38
C LEU A 233 14.12 -2.25 0.42
N LYS A 234 14.40 -2.10 1.71
CA LYS A 234 14.63 -3.21 2.63
C LYS A 234 13.67 -3.12 3.82
N THR A 235 13.19 -4.27 4.26
CA THR A 235 12.54 -4.43 5.56
C THR A 235 13.09 -5.65 6.27
N GLY A 236 12.60 -5.97 7.48
CA GLY A 236 13.05 -7.13 8.23
C GLY A 236 11.99 -7.61 9.22
N THR A 237 12.18 -8.79 9.74
CA THR A 237 11.32 -9.42 10.74
C THR A 237 12.18 -10.09 11.82
N PRO A 238 11.73 -10.14 13.09
CA PRO A 238 12.42 -10.84 14.17
C PRO A 238 12.24 -12.36 14.08
N PRO A 239 13.01 -13.12 14.85
CA PRO A 239 12.80 -14.55 15.01
C PRO A 239 11.44 -14.85 15.67
N ARG A 240 10.94 -16.07 15.48
CA ARG A 240 9.78 -16.66 16.19
C ARG A 240 10.27 -17.68 17.17
N ILE A 241 9.78 -17.57 18.39
CA ILE A 241 10.19 -18.41 19.51
C ILE A 241 8.98 -19.25 19.94
N LEU A 242 9.21 -20.52 20.30
CA LEU A 242 8.15 -21.35 20.86
C LEU A 242 7.84 -20.91 22.29
N LYS A 243 6.59 -20.58 22.57
CA LYS A 243 6.08 -20.02 23.80
C LYS A 243 6.43 -20.90 25.02
N HIS A 244 6.23 -22.23 24.91
CA HIS A 244 6.49 -23.16 26.00
C HIS A 244 7.97 -23.27 26.40
N THR A 245 8.90 -22.68 25.64
CA THR A 245 10.33 -22.63 25.94
C THR A 245 10.77 -21.31 26.59
N ILE A 246 9.82 -20.41 26.87
CA ILE A 246 10.06 -19.10 27.50
C ILE A 246 9.62 -19.17 28.98
N ASP A 247 10.46 -18.71 29.87
CA ASP A 247 10.08 -18.51 31.27
C ASP A 247 9.48 -17.09 31.46
N PHE A 248 8.16 -17.03 31.62
CA PHE A 248 7.42 -15.78 31.79
C PHE A 248 7.39 -15.27 33.25
N SER A 249 7.91 -16.02 34.22
CA SER A 249 7.74 -15.73 35.64
C SER A 249 8.27 -14.38 36.09
N ASN A 250 9.31 -13.87 35.41
CA ASN A 250 9.97 -12.60 35.70
C ASN A 250 9.77 -11.53 34.64
N LEU A 251 8.88 -11.76 33.64
CA LEU A 251 8.60 -10.78 32.60
C LEU A 251 7.50 -9.82 33.04
N GLU A 252 7.67 -8.54 32.70
CA GLU A 252 6.66 -7.51 32.97
C GLU A 252 5.42 -7.72 32.08
N ILE A 253 4.25 -7.86 32.72
CA ILE A 253 2.99 -8.10 32.02
C ILE A 253 2.46 -6.79 31.44
N GLN A 254 2.04 -6.82 30.18
CA GLN A 254 1.33 -5.76 29.52
C GLN A 254 -0.08 -6.22 29.14
N SER A 255 -1.07 -5.86 29.95
CA SER A 255 -2.49 -6.16 29.74
C SER A 255 -3.10 -5.26 28.66
N GLY A 256 -4.19 -5.70 28.07
CA GLY A 256 -5.10 -4.87 27.26
C GLY A 256 -5.92 -3.91 28.10
N ASP A 257 -6.62 -2.98 27.45
CA ASP A 257 -7.60 -2.12 28.10
C ASP A 257 -8.86 -2.95 28.42
N GLU A 258 -9.54 -2.63 29.52
CA GLU A 258 -10.80 -3.30 29.93
C GLU A 258 -11.92 -3.03 28.92
N GLU A 259 -11.98 -1.81 28.43
CA GLU A 259 -12.94 -1.37 27.43
C GLU A 259 -12.36 -1.51 26.02
N ILE A 260 -13.04 -2.28 25.18
CA ILE A 260 -12.69 -2.47 23.77
C ILE A 260 -13.54 -1.54 22.90
N VAL A 261 -12.89 -0.63 22.20
CA VAL A 261 -13.54 0.20 21.18
C VAL A 261 -13.39 -0.50 19.82
N PRO A 262 -14.50 -0.87 19.14
CA PRO A 262 -14.45 -1.50 17.81
C PRO A 262 -13.71 -0.64 16.79
N PHE A 263 -13.01 -1.27 15.85
CA PHE A 263 -12.45 -0.57 14.70
C PHE A 263 -13.51 -0.32 13.62
N SER A 264 -14.47 -1.21 13.46
CA SER A 264 -15.60 -1.00 12.56
C SER A 264 -16.66 -0.09 13.19
N PHE A 265 -17.22 0.83 12.38
CA PHE A 265 -18.39 1.63 12.78
C PHE A 265 -19.70 0.84 12.68
N ASP A 266 -19.66 -0.31 11.99
CA ASP A 266 -20.82 -1.20 11.86
C ASP A 266 -20.96 -2.16 13.08
N ASP A 267 -19.92 -2.28 13.93
CA ASP A 267 -19.89 -3.12 15.14
C ASP A 267 -20.17 -2.28 16.40
N GLU A 268 -21.18 -2.65 17.19
CA GLU A 268 -21.51 -1.98 18.44
C GLU A 268 -20.57 -2.42 19.58
N LYS A 269 -20.15 -3.68 19.58
CA LYS A 269 -19.35 -4.31 20.62
C LYS A 269 -18.46 -5.40 20.05
N VAL A 270 -17.26 -5.52 20.61
CA VAL A 270 -16.37 -6.64 20.35
C VAL A 270 -16.30 -7.52 21.59
N ASP A 271 -16.68 -8.79 21.42
CA ASP A 271 -16.58 -9.81 22.48
C ASP A 271 -15.49 -10.83 22.09
N ARG A 272 -14.27 -10.54 22.50
CA ARG A 272 -13.08 -11.35 22.21
C ARG A 272 -12.22 -11.54 23.45
N PRO A 273 -11.62 -12.72 23.65
CA PRO A 273 -10.69 -12.93 24.77
C PRO A 273 -9.47 -12.04 24.61
N GLN A 274 -9.00 -11.48 25.73
CA GLN A 274 -7.76 -10.71 25.76
C GLN A 274 -6.66 -11.51 26.44
N VAL A 275 -5.50 -11.61 25.77
CA VAL A 275 -4.29 -12.23 26.30
C VAL A 275 -3.21 -11.17 26.52
N PRO A 276 -2.39 -11.29 27.59
CA PRO A 276 -1.32 -10.35 27.84
C PRO A 276 -0.18 -10.49 26.83
N CYS A 277 0.46 -9.36 26.52
CA CYS A 277 1.83 -9.32 26.02
C CYS A 277 2.79 -9.14 27.19
N TYR A 278 4.10 -9.31 26.94
CA TYR A 278 5.11 -9.12 27.96
C TYR A 278 6.23 -8.21 27.45
N LEU A 279 6.95 -7.61 28.39
CA LEU A 279 8.12 -6.79 28.10
C LEU A 279 9.38 -7.51 28.54
N VAL A 280 10.41 -7.41 27.72
CA VAL A 280 11.76 -7.87 27.99
C VAL A 280 12.75 -6.84 27.45
N TYR A 281 13.95 -6.81 27.98
CA TYR A 281 14.97 -5.86 27.58
C TYR A 281 16.24 -6.58 27.16
N THR A 282 16.91 -6.08 26.11
CA THR A 282 18.29 -6.46 25.80
C THR A 282 19.22 -5.99 26.93
N ASN A 283 20.41 -6.52 27.00
CA ASN A 283 21.45 -6.19 27.98
C ASN A 283 22.82 -6.04 27.34
N SER A 284 23.82 -5.72 28.12
CA SER A 284 25.22 -5.54 27.63
C SER A 284 25.75 -6.78 26.90
N LYS A 285 25.47 -7.97 27.39
CA LYS A 285 25.89 -9.25 26.79
C LYS A 285 25.23 -9.49 25.43
N THR A 286 23.92 -9.15 25.32
CA THR A 286 23.21 -9.14 24.03
C THR A 286 23.91 -8.22 23.03
N HIS A 287 24.26 -7.00 23.47
CA HIS A 287 24.90 -6.00 22.60
C HIS A 287 26.32 -6.37 22.20
N GLU A 288 27.08 -7.02 23.09
CA GLU A 288 28.43 -7.51 22.82
C GLU A 288 28.41 -8.55 21.68
N ILE A 289 27.58 -9.60 21.79
CA ILE A 289 27.42 -10.62 20.77
C ILE A 289 27.07 -9.98 19.41
N ILE A 290 26.16 -9.02 19.39
CA ILE A 290 25.76 -8.33 18.16
C ILE A 290 26.93 -7.54 17.56
N ARG A 291 27.70 -6.78 18.38
CA ARG A 291 28.85 -6.00 17.91
C ARG A 291 29.97 -6.88 17.34
N GLU A 292 30.28 -7.99 18.00
CA GLU A 292 31.31 -8.93 17.55
C GLU A 292 30.98 -9.55 16.19
N ASN A 293 29.68 -9.71 15.88
CA ASN A 293 29.21 -10.29 14.64
C ASN A 293 28.68 -9.30 13.60
N ILE A 294 28.85 -7.99 13.82
CA ILE A 294 28.28 -6.94 12.94
C ILE A 294 28.73 -7.08 11.49
N GLY A 295 29.97 -7.48 11.24
CA GLY A 295 30.51 -7.69 9.88
C GLY A 295 29.84 -8.82 9.09
N ARG A 296 29.12 -9.71 9.78
CA ARG A 296 28.33 -10.82 9.18
C ARG A 296 26.89 -10.41 8.85
N SER A 297 26.46 -9.21 9.27
CA SER A 297 25.16 -8.69 8.88
C SER A 297 25.16 -8.34 7.40
N PRO A 298 24.17 -8.80 6.59
CA PRO A 298 24.04 -8.46 5.17
C PRO A 298 23.96 -6.95 4.89
N LEU A 299 23.46 -6.18 5.85
CA LEU A 299 23.40 -4.72 5.75
C LEU A 299 24.80 -4.10 5.89
N TYR A 300 25.61 -4.56 6.85
CA TYR A 300 26.94 -4.01 7.13
C TYR A 300 28.03 -4.59 6.23
N SER A 301 27.84 -5.77 5.66
CA SER A 301 28.71 -6.37 4.66
C SER A 301 28.50 -5.86 3.23
N GLY A 302 27.48 -4.99 3.00
CA GLY A 302 27.18 -4.41 1.70
C GLY A 302 26.43 -5.35 0.73
N LYS A 303 25.92 -6.49 1.19
CA LYS A 303 25.07 -7.38 0.36
C LYS A 303 23.69 -6.75 0.07
N ILE A 304 23.13 -6.02 1.03
CA ILE A 304 21.85 -5.31 0.90
C ILE A 304 22.15 -3.89 0.43
N HIS A 305 21.56 -3.48 -0.69
CA HIS A 305 21.66 -2.14 -1.26
C HIS A 305 20.43 -1.28 -0.94
N GLY A 306 19.28 -1.89 -0.65
CA GLY A 306 18.03 -1.22 -0.34
C GLY A 306 18.05 -0.45 0.98
N VAL A 307 17.45 0.74 0.98
CA VAL A 307 17.32 1.56 2.19
C VAL A 307 16.28 0.96 3.13
N GLY A 308 16.64 0.81 4.41
CA GLY A 308 15.75 0.28 5.44
C GLY A 308 14.86 1.35 6.08
N PRO A 309 13.74 0.94 6.75
CA PRO A 309 12.83 1.88 7.39
C PRO A 309 13.47 2.54 8.62
N ARG A 310 13.43 3.86 8.67
CA ARG A 310 13.97 4.68 9.77
C ARG A 310 13.36 4.36 11.15
N TYR A 311 12.08 3.99 11.17
CA TYR A 311 11.29 3.81 12.40
C TYR A 311 11.08 2.35 12.81
N CYS A 312 11.66 1.41 12.08
CA CYS A 312 11.73 0.00 12.45
C CYS A 312 13.16 -0.51 12.13
N PRO A 313 14.20 0.07 12.76
CA PRO A 313 15.56 -0.37 12.55
C PRO A 313 15.74 -1.79 13.07
N SER A 314 16.65 -2.54 12.47
CA SER A 314 17.06 -3.84 13.02
C SER A 314 17.72 -3.67 14.40
N ILE A 315 17.85 -4.76 15.15
CA ILE A 315 18.51 -4.67 16.46
C ILE A 315 19.97 -4.30 16.29
N GLU A 316 20.63 -4.73 15.22
CA GLU A 316 21.99 -4.34 14.86
C GLU A 316 22.08 -2.83 14.69
N ASP A 317 21.16 -2.22 13.94
CA ASP A 317 21.10 -0.76 13.77
C ASP A 317 20.91 -0.02 15.09
N LYS A 318 20.06 -0.55 16.00
CA LYS A 318 19.82 0.06 17.31
C LYS A 318 21.10 0.03 18.16
N VAL A 319 21.76 -1.13 18.25
CA VAL A 319 22.97 -1.32 19.05
C VAL A 319 24.13 -0.46 18.52
N MET A 320 24.24 -0.29 17.20
CA MET A 320 25.31 0.53 16.60
C MET A 320 25.03 2.02 16.66
N ARG A 321 23.79 2.45 16.37
CA ARG A 321 23.43 3.89 16.33
C ARG A 321 23.22 4.51 17.70
N PHE A 322 22.82 3.70 18.69
CA PHE A 322 22.55 4.12 20.06
C PHE A 322 23.45 3.34 21.03
N ALA A 323 24.76 3.37 20.76
CA ALA A 323 25.76 2.61 21.49
C ALA A 323 25.83 2.97 22.99
N GLU A 324 25.40 4.18 23.36
CA GLU A 324 25.28 4.68 24.72
C GLU A 324 24.12 4.09 25.52
N ARG A 325 23.14 3.43 24.84
CA ARG A 325 22.02 2.79 25.51
C ARG A 325 22.40 1.41 26.02
N GLU A 326 22.23 1.19 27.30
CA GLU A 326 22.54 -0.10 27.95
C GLU A 326 21.51 -1.19 27.59
N ARG A 327 20.28 -0.81 27.22
CA ARG A 327 19.19 -1.74 26.91
C ARG A 327 18.20 -1.18 25.90
N HIS A 328 17.57 -2.05 25.12
CA HIS A 328 16.45 -1.79 24.24
C HIS A 328 15.24 -2.59 24.67
N GLN A 329 14.08 -1.93 24.71
CA GLN A 329 12.82 -2.58 25.03
C GLN A 329 12.32 -3.44 23.86
N LEU A 330 11.83 -4.63 24.21
CA LEU A 330 11.23 -5.60 23.29
C LEU A 330 9.85 -5.98 23.83
N PHE A 331 8.94 -6.31 22.91
CA PHE A 331 7.62 -6.84 23.26
C PHE A 331 7.55 -8.31 22.86
N VAL A 332 7.07 -9.14 23.78
CA VAL A 332 6.83 -10.56 23.60
C VAL A 332 5.35 -10.72 23.29
N GLU A 333 5.04 -10.92 22.01
CA GLU A 333 3.68 -10.85 21.49
C GLU A 333 3.25 -12.24 20.94
N PRO A 334 2.15 -12.85 21.41
CA PRO A 334 1.62 -14.08 20.81
C PRO A 334 1.15 -13.82 19.38
N GLU A 335 1.47 -14.73 18.45
CA GLU A 335 1.05 -14.60 17.05
C GLU A 335 -0.38 -15.08 16.80
N SER A 336 -0.89 -16.02 17.59
CA SER A 336 -2.23 -16.60 17.50
C SER A 336 -2.59 -17.33 18.80
N LEU A 337 -3.85 -17.58 19.01
CA LEU A 337 -4.34 -18.49 20.07
C LEU A 337 -4.18 -19.98 19.68
N GLN A 338 -3.92 -20.26 18.39
CA GLN A 338 -3.85 -21.59 17.81
C GLN A 338 -2.41 -22.05 17.51
N THR A 339 -1.41 -21.21 17.79
CA THR A 339 0.00 -21.55 17.60
C THR A 339 0.83 -21.23 18.84
N ASP A 340 1.91 -21.93 19.01
CA ASP A 340 2.87 -21.70 20.10
C ASP A 340 3.94 -20.65 19.73
N GLU A 341 3.79 -19.95 18.61
CA GLU A 341 4.76 -18.96 18.14
C GLU A 341 4.58 -17.60 18.83
N ILE A 342 5.69 -17.07 19.32
CA ILE A 342 5.84 -15.73 19.88
C ILE A 342 6.64 -14.86 18.90
N TYR A 343 6.15 -13.64 18.67
CA TYR A 343 6.83 -12.57 17.94
C TYR A 343 7.58 -11.65 18.90
N LEU A 344 8.86 -11.39 18.63
CA LEU A 344 9.68 -10.48 19.45
C LEU A 344 9.76 -9.10 18.80
N ASN A 345 8.75 -8.26 19.06
CA ASN A 345 8.68 -6.93 18.47
C ASN A 345 9.85 -6.05 18.96
N GLY A 346 10.57 -5.48 18.01
CA GLY A 346 11.75 -4.65 18.28
C GLY A 346 13.09 -5.36 18.12
N LEU A 347 13.09 -6.70 17.84
CA LEU A 347 14.29 -7.53 17.69
C LEU A 347 14.47 -8.03 16.23
N SER A 348 14.03 -7.28 15.23
CA SER A 348 14.33 -7.62 13.83
C SER A 348 15.84 -7.76 13.63
N SER A 349 16.27 -8.87 13.02
CA SER A 349 17.68 -9.15 12.76
C SER A 349 17.86 -9.85 11.42
N SER A 350 19.03 -9.64 10.81
CA SER A 350 19.50 -10.42 9.66
C SER A 350 20.84 -11.08 9.91
N LEU A 351 21.31 -11.12 11.15
CA LEU A 351 22.50 -11.85 11.55
C LEU A 351 22.32 -13.36 11.33
N PRO A 352 23.40 -14.14 11.23
CA PRO A 352 23.34 -15.59 11.10
C PRO A 352 22.51 -16.26 12.22
N GLU A 353 21.92 -17.41 11.94
CA GLU A 353 21.00 -18.10 12.88
C GLU A 353 21.66 -18.41 14.21
N GLU A 354 22.92 -18.89 14.20
CA GLU A 354 23.66 -19.20 15.44
C GLU A 354 23.96 -17.96 16.28
N VAL A 355 24.11 -16.79 15.64
CA VAL A 355 24.27 -15.51 16.34
C VAL A 355 22.94 -15.06 16.94
N GLN A 356 21.83 -15.27 16.21
CA GLN A 356 20.49 -15.01 16.72
C GLN A 356 20.19 -15.87 17.95
N ASP A 357 20.49 -17.17 17.92
CA ASP A 357 20.37 -18.07 19.05
C ASP A 357 21.21 -17.61 20.25
N ALA A 358 22.45 -17.20 20.00
CA ALA A 358 23.36 -16.76 21.06
C ALA A 358 22.84 -15.50 21.78
N PHE A 359 22.43 -14.46 21.05
CA PHE A 359 21.96 -13.24 21.70
C PHE A 359 20.56 -13.40 22.32
N LEU A 360 19.68 -14.24 21.76
CA LEU A 360 18.37 -14.52 22.33
C LEU A 360 18.50 -15.14 23.73
N ARG A 361 19.41 -16.09 23.92
CA ARG A 361 19.64 -16.76 25.21
C ARG A 361 20.23 -15.85 26.29
N THR A 362 20.62 -14.62 25.94
CA THR A 362 21.03 -13.61 26.92
C THR A 362 19.87 -12.82 27.51
N LEU A 363 18.67 -12.91 26.90
CA LEU A 363 17.48 -12.23 27.39
C LEU A 363 16.89 -12.93 28.60
N PRO A 364 16.46 -12.21 29.66
CA PRO A 364 15.80 -12.82 30.82
C PRO A 364 14.58 -13.66 30.40
N GLY A 365 14.52 -14.91 30.86
CA GLY A 365 13.44 -15.85 30.54
C GLY A 365 13.60 -16.57 29.20
N PHE A 366 14.66 -16.27 28.42
CA PHE A 366 14.91 -16.88 27.11
C PHE A 366 16.15 -17.80 27.10
N GLU A 367 16.72 -18.10 28.24
CA GLU A 367 17.97 -18.88 28.38
C GLU A 367 17.87 -20.25 27.69
N ASN A 368 16.68 -20.85 27.69
CA ASN A 368 16.40 -22.16 27.09
C ASN A 368 15.45 -22.07 25.89
N CYS A 369 15.29 -20.87 25.30
CA CYS A 369 14.35 -20.66 24.22
C CYS A 369 14.68 -21.50 22.97
N HIS A 370 13.64 -21.88 22.23
CA HIS A 370 13.75 -22.56 20.94
C HIS A 370 13.25 -21.66 19.82
N VAL A 371 14.11 -21.39 18.83
CA VAL A 371 13.79 -20.59 17.66
C VAL A 371 13.10 -21.47 16.63
N ALA A 372 11.81 -21.23 16.36
CA ALA A 372 11.05 -21.94 15.35
C ALA A 372 11.32 -21.40 13.93
N ARG A 373 11.57 -20.08 13.82
CA ARG A 373 11.93 -19.41 12.57
C ARG A 373 12.95 -18.32 12.84
N PRO A 374 14.04 -18.22 12.06
CA PRO A 374 15.00 -17.14 12.22
C PRO A 374 14.41 -15.79 11.82
N GLY A 375 14.97 -14.72 12.36
CA GLY A 375 14.80 -13.38 11.82
C GLY A 375 15.52 -13.25 10.49
N TYR A 376 15.01 -12.39 9.60
CA TYR A 376 15.63 -12.13 8.30
C TYR A 376 15.36 -10.72 7.81
N ALA A 377 16.21 -10.24 6.92
CA ALA A 377 15.92 -9.08 6.09
C ALA A 377 15.33 -9.54 4.76
N VAL A 378 14.46 -8.72 4.18
CA VAL A 378 13.99 -8.87 2.80
C VAL A 378 14.22 -7.56 2.05
N GLU A 379 14.82 -7.65 0.87
CA GLU A 379 15.00 -6.58 -0.08
C GLU A 379 14.06 -6.80 -1.26
N TYR A 380 13.42 -5.75 -1.76
CA TYR A 380 12.40 -5.83 -2.79
C TYR A 380 12.38 -4.56 -3.66
N ASP A 381 11.81 -4.68 -4.87
CA ASP A 381 11.68 -3.56 -5.79
C ASP A 381 10.46 -2.71 -5.44
N TYR A 382 10.56 -1.39 -5.69
CA TYR A 382 9.46 -0.44 -5.61
C TYR A 382 9.47 0.50 -6.81
N VAL A 383 8.33 1.11 -7.09
CA VAL A 383 8.15 2.16 -8.10
C VAL A 383 8.18 3.51 -7.41
N GLU A 384 8.92 4.48 -7.96
CA GLU A 384 8.96 5.84 -7.42
C GLU A 384 7.55 6.46 -7.46
N PRO A 385 6.92 6.77 -6.30
CA PRO A 385 5.50 7.11 -6.24
C PRO A 385 5.15 8.49 -6.82
N THR A 386 6.11 9.36 -7.09
CA THR A 386 5.88 10.61 -7.83
C THR A 386 5.40 10.39 -9.27
N GLN A 387 5.51 9.16 -9.78
CA GLN A 387 4.97 8.74 -11.07
C GLN A 387 3.46 8.42 -11.03
N LEU A 388 2.81 8.59 -9.88
CA LEU A 388 1.37 8.39 -9.69
C LEU A 388 0.63 9.72 -9.61
N PHE A 389 -0.65 9.70 -10.00
CA PHE A 389 -1.63 10.71 -9.63
C PHE A 389 -2.14 10.49 -8.20
N ALA A 390 -2.83 11.47 -7.63
CA ALA A 390 -3.48 11.32 -6.33
C ALA A 390 -4.62 10.27 -6.31
N SER A 391 -5.06 9.80 -7.47
CA SER A 391 -5.94 8.65 -7.65
C SER A 391 -5.22 7.31 -7.50
N LEU A 392 -3.90 7.31 -7.36
CA LEU A 392 -2.99 6.16 -7.44
C LEU A 392 -2.91 5.53 -8.85
N GLU A 393 -3.53 6.14 -9.86
CA GLU A 393 -3.31 5.77 -11.27
C GLU A 393 -1.91 6.21 -11.69
N THR A 394 -1.21 5.38 -12.47
CA THR A 394 0.10 5.74 -13.01
C THR A 394 0.00 6.84 -14.06
N LYS A 395 0.95 7.78 -14.08
CA LYS A 395 1.00 8.86 -15.07
C LYS A 395 1.31 8.34 -16.48
N ARG A 396 2.02 7.20 -16.59
CA ARG A 396 2.49 6.62 -17.85
C ARG A 396 1.48 5.72 -18.53
N VAL A 397 0.75 4.92 -17.75
CA VAL A 397 -0.17 3.89 -18.27
C VAL A 397 -1.56 4.15 -17.69
N ALA A 398 -2.50 4.50 -18.55
CA ALA A 398 -3.89 4.67 -18.17
C ALA A 398 -4.52 3.34 -17.77
N GLY A 399 -5.30 3.34 -16.67
CA GLY A 399 -5.92 2.16 -16.10
C GLY A 399 -4.98 1.25 -15.31
N LEU A 400 -3.71 1.62 -15.13
CA LEU A 400 -2.76 0.94 -14.24
C LEU A 400 -2.61 1.74 -12.94
N PHE A 401 -2.78 1.07 -11.80
CA PHE A 401 -2.74 1.64 -10.46
C PHE A 401 -1.74 0.89 -9.60
N ASP A 402 -1.05 1.59 -8.70
CA ASP A 402 -0.12 0.98 -7.74
C ASP A 402 -0.56 1.28 -6.32
N ALA A 403 -0.48 0.29 -5.41
CA ALA A 403 -0.85 0.47 -4.01
C ALA A 403 0.01 -0.36 -3.05
N GLY A 404 0.32 0.21 -1.89
CA GLY A 404 1.05 -0.45 -0.82
C GLY A 404 2.57 -0.35 -0.95
N GLN A 405 3.29 -1.44 -0.67
CA GLN A 405 4.75 -1.42 -0.62
C GLN A 405 5.43 -1.12 -1.96
N ILE A 406 4.78 -1.42 -3.09
CA ILE A 406 5.28 -1.05 -4.41
C ILE A 406 5.47 0.48 -4.55
N ASN A 407 4.73 1.28 -3.76
CA ASN A 407 4.85 2.74 -3.66
C ASN A 407 5.84 3.19 -2.58
N GLY A 408 6.65 2.27 -2.04
CA GLY A 408 7.65 2.58 -1.01
C GLY A 408 7.09 2.78 0.39
N THR A 409 5.87 2.34 0.70
CA THR A 409 5.32 2.37 2.07
C THR A 409 5.70 1.13 2.87
N SER A 410 5.68 1.25 4.20
CA SER A 410 5.88 0.11 5.11
C SER A 410 4.81 0.08 6.19
N GLY A 411 3.84 -0.84 6.04
CA GLY A 411 2.78 -1.08 7.02
C GLY A 411 1.53 -1.63 6.37
N TYR A 412 0.79 -2.43 7.14
CA TYR A 412 -0.44 -3.08 6.66
C TYR A 412 -1.53 -2.07 6.38
N GLU A 413 -1.68 -1.08 7.27
CA GLU A 413 -2.71 -0.05 7.21
C GLU A 413 -2.46 0.91 6.05
N GLU A 414 -1.20 1.30 5.84
CA GLU A 414 -0.81 2.14 4.71
C GLU A 414 -1.07 1.42 3.38
N ALA A 415 -0.81 0.12 3.32
CA ALA A 415 -1.10 -0.68 2.13
C ALA A 415 -2.61 -0.84 1.91
N ALA A 416 -3.38 -1.12 2.96
CA ALA A 416 -4.83 -1.28 2.91
C ALA A 416 -5.53 0.02 2.47
N GLY A 417 -5.16 1.17 3.06
CA GLY A 417 -5.73 2.48 2.68
C GLY A 417 -5.47 2.84 1.23
N GLN A 418 -4.24 2.61 0.74
CA GLN A 418 -3.91 2.79 -0.68
C GLN A 418 -4.68 1.78 -1.55
N GLY A 419 -4.71 0.50 -1.15
CA GLY A 419 -5.43 -0.55 -1.88
C GLY A 419 -6.91 -0.21 -2.07
N LEU A 420 -7.58 0.23 -1.01
CA LEU A 420 -8.97 0.65 -1.06
C LEU A 420 -9.20 1.79 -2.07
N VAL A 421 -8.39 2.86 -1.99
CA VAL A 421 -8.51 4.01 -2.92
C VAL A 421 -8.18 3.59 -4.35
N ALA A 422 -7.14 2.81 -4.57
CA ALA A 422 -6.77 2.30 -5.89
C ALA A 422 -7.85 1.40 -6.48
N GLY A 423 -8.43 0.49 -5.68
CA GLY A 423 -9.52 -0.39 -6.08
C GLY A 423 -10.79 0.37 -6.46
N ILE A 424 -11.19 1.36 -5.65
CA ILE A 424 -12.31 2.26 -5.98
C ILE A 424 -12.04 2.96 -7.32
N ASN A 425 -10.87 3.54 -7.50
CA ASN A 425 -10.52 4.30 -8.68
C ASN A 425 -10.37 3.42 -9.92
N ALA A 426 -9.79 2.22 -9.80
CA ALA A 426 -9.77 1.23 -10.87
C ALA A 426 -11.19 0.82 -11.29
N GLY A 427 -12.10 0.67 -10.31
CA GLY A 427 -13.51 0.41 -10.56
C GLY A 427 -14.23 1.56 -11.28
N LEU A 428 -14.02 2.80 -10.85
CA LEU A 428 -14.57 3.99 -11.50
C LEU A 428 -14.03 4.13 -12.93
N TYR A 429 -12.73 3.93 -13.12
CA TYR A 429 -12.09 3.90 -14.42
C TYR A 429 -12.72 2.83 -15.34
N ALA A 430 -12.85 1.60 -14.86
CA ALA A 430 -13.43 0.49 -15.63
C ALA A 430 -14.90 0.74 -16.01
N ARG A 431 -15.70 1.37 -15.14
CA ARG A 431 -17.09 1.79 -15.44
C ARG A 431 -17.15 2.80 -16.56
N ALA A 432 -16.27 3.80 -16.58
CA ALA A 432 -16.21 4.81 -17.62
C ALA A 432 -15.79 4.24 -19.00
N HIS A 433 -15.09 3.10 -19.00
CA HIS A 433 -14.53 2.48 -20.22
C HIS A 433 -15.28 1.21 -20.66
N LYS A 434 -16.56 1.08 -20.40
CA LYS A 434 -17.38 -0.13 -20.69
C LYS A 434 -17.39 -0.51 -22.19
N GLU A 435 -17.34 0.45 -23.09
CA GLU A 435 -17.42 0.21 -24.54
C GLU A 435 -16.26 -0.63 -25.10
N LEU A 436 -15.10 -0.59 -24.46
CA LEU A 436 -13.93 -1.40 -24.86
C LEU A 436 -14.13 -2.92 -24.72
N CYS A 437 -15.08 -3.37 -23.88
CA CYS A 437 -15.28 -4.79 -23.60
C CYS A 437 -15.75 -5.60 -24.81
N GLY A 438 -16.71 -5.05 -25.56
CA GLY A 438 -17.29 -5.73 -26.74
C GLY A 438 -16.24 -6.06 -27.80
N GLU A 439 -15.18 -5.30 -27.85
CA GLU A 439 -14.14 -5.38 -28.87
C GLU A 439 -12.97 -6.26 -28.43
N LEU A 440 -12.51 -6.14 -27.18
CA LEU A 440 -11.49 -7.05 -26.63
C LEU A 440 -11.99 -8.50 -26.54
N CYS A 441 -13.28 -8.71 -26.19
CA CYS A 441 -13.90 -10.04 -26.20
C CYS A 441 -13.99 -10.66 -27.61
N LYS A 442 -14.11 -9.85 -28.67
CA LYS A 442 -14.08 -10.35 -30.07
C LYS A 442 -12.66 -10.77 -30.47
N ILE A 443 -11.65 -10.01 -30.04
CA ILE A 443 -10.23 -10.32 -30.31
C ILE A 443 -9.84 -11.64 -29.66
N THR A 444 -10.19 -11.86 -28.38
CA THR A 444 -9.85 -13.09 -27.64
C THR A 444 -10.57 -14.33 -28.18
N LYS A 445 -11.79 -14.20 -28.72
CA LYS A 445 -12.50 -15.30 -29.37
C LYS A 445 -11.84 -15.74 -30.68
N ASN A 446 -11.24 -14.81 -31.42
CA ASN A 446 -10.57 -15.11 -32.71
C ASN A 446 -9.17 -15.72 -32.54
N VAL A 447 -8.47 -15.42 -31.42
CA VAL A 447 -7.15 -16.04 -31.11
C VAL A 447 -7.31 -17.53 -30.75
N GLY A 448 -8.45 -17.94 -30.20
CA GLY A 448 -8.74 -19.35 -29.86
C GLY A 448 -9.09 -20.24 -31.05
N GLN A 449 -9.18 -19.73 -32.27
CA GLN A 449 -9.56 -20.50 -33.48
C GLN A 449 -8.39 -20.84 -34.40
N SER A 450 -7.15 -20.58 -34.05
CA SER A 450 -5.98 -21.07 -34.82
C SER A 450 -5.81 -22.57 -34.58
N PRO A 451 -5.67 -23.41 -35.65
CA PRO A 451 -5.52 -24.85 -35.49
C PRO A 451 -4.16 -25.15 -34.88
N ALA A 452 -4.14 -25.46 -33.59
CA ALA A 452 -2.97 -26.04 -32.94
C ALA A 452 -2.83 -27.48 -33.39
N SER A 453 -1.79 -27.78 -34.16
CA SER A 453 -1.29 -29.14 -34.37
C SER A 453 -0.88 -29.71 -33.00
N ALA A 454 -1.56 -30.78 -32.59
CA ALA A 454 -1.28 -31.50 -31.39
C ALA A 454 0.09 -32.17 -31.45
N GLU A 455 1.02 -31.73 -30.62
CA GLU A 455 2.08 -32.61 -30.12
C GLU A 455 2.03 -32.53 -28.58
N SER A 456 1.63 -33.65 -28.01
CA SER A 456 1.54 -33.88 -26.56
C SER A 456 2.93 -34.10 -25.97
N GLY A 457 3.54 -33.04 -25.48
CA GLY A 457 4.73 -33.12 -24.63
C GLY A 457 4.36 -32.71 -23.19
N CYS A 458 4.40 -33.67 -22.28
CA CYS A 458 4.21 -33.45 -20.87
C CYS A 458 5.28 -32.51 -20.33
N PHE A 459 4.89 -31.28 -19.93
CA PHE A 459 5.80 -30.27 -19.39
C PHE A 459 6.08 -30.62 -17.92
N GLN A 460 7.30 -31.07 -17.60
CA GLN A 460 7.77 -31.15 -16.22
C GLN A 460 8.35 -29.79 -15.82
N PRO A 461 7.94 -29.21 -14.68
CA PRO A 461 8.50 -27.96 -14.18
C PRO A 461 9.94 -28.20 -13.72
N LYS A 462 10.90 -27.54 -14.37
CA LYS A 462 12.28 -27.44 -13.86
C LYS A 462 12.33 -26.31 -12.83
N PRO A 463 12.96 -26.54 -11.66
CA PRO A 463 13.26 -25.46 -10.73
C PRO A 463 14.47 -24.66 -11.27
N TYR A 464 14.34 -23.35 -11.27
CA TYR A 464 15.36 -22.35 -11.62
C TYR A 464 15.63 -22.11 -13.12
N PHE A 465 15.14 -21.00 -13.60
CA PHE A 465 15.52 -20.46 -14.91
C PHE A 465 16.90 -19.81 -14.83
N SER A 466 17.79 -20.18 -15.77
CA SER A 466 19.05 -19.47 -16.04
C SER A 466 18.78 -18.08 -16.66
N GLN A 467 19.78 -17.18 -16.63
CA GLN A 467 19.66 -15.87 -17.31
C GLN A 467 19.35 -16.00 -18.81
N GLU A 468 19.74 -17.10 -19.44
CA GLU A 468 19.49 -17.42 -20.83
C GLU A 468 18.03 -17.87 -21.07
N GLU A 469 17.44 -18.57 -20.12
CA GLU A 469 16.01 -18.95 -20.14
C GLU A 469 15.09 -17.76 -19.89
N LEU A 470 15.49 -16.78 -19.07
CA LEU A 470 14.78 -15.51 -18.90
C LEU A 470 14.82 -14.66 -20.19
N LYS A 471 15.90 -14.75 -20.97
CA LYS A 471 16.00 -14.14 -22.30
C LYS A 471 15.02 -14.77 -23.30
N ASN A 472 14.92 -16.09 -23.31
CA ASN A 472 13.95 -16.84 -24.13
C ASN A 472 12.50 -16.57 -23.71
N PHE A 473 12.25 -16.31 -22.43
CA PHE A 473 10.93 -15.90 -21.92
C PHE A 473 10.55 -14.50 -22.41
N SER A 474 11.52 -13.58 -22.50
CA SER A 474 11.29 -12.23 -23.05
C SER A 474 10.97 -12.29 -24.56
N GLU A 475 11.55 -13.25 -25.30
CA GLU A 475 11.27 -13.47 -26.73
C GLU A 475 9.91 -14.14 -26.96
N LEU A 476 9.48 -15.07 -26.10
CA LEU A 476 8.14 -15.66 -26.13
C LEU A 476 7.06 -14.62 -25.79
N SER A 477 7.28 -13.80 -24.77
CA SER A 477 6.43 -12.66 -24.43
C SER A 477 6.37 -11.63 -25.56
N GLN A 478 7.48 -11.33 -26.22
CA GLN A 478 7.51 -10.44 -27.38
C GLN A 478 6.76 -11.02 -28.59
N ASN A 479 6.80 -12.32 -28.82
CA ASN A 479 6.06 -12.95 -29.91
C ASN A 479 4.55 -12.97 -29.66
N GLU A 480 4.11 -13.24 -28.43
CA GLU A 480 2.70 -13.14 -28.03
C GLU A 480 2.24 -11.69 -28.06
N THR A 481 3.05 -10.76 -27.57
CA THR A 481 2.81 -9.31 -27.65
C THR A 481 2.70 -8.86 -29.11
N ARG A 482 3.57 -9.33 -30.02
CA ARG A 482 3.47 -9.03 -31.47
C ARG A 482 2.21 -9.60 -32.08
N LYS A 483 1.78 -10.82 -31.71
CA LYS A 483 0.52 -11.41 -32.19
C LYS A 483 -0.69 -10.61 -31.69
N VAL A 484 -0.74 -10.25 -30.42
CA VAL A 484 -1.81 -9.43 -29.84
C VAL A 484 -1.82 -8.03 -30.47
N ASN A 485 -0.65 -7.40 -30.63
CA ASN A 485 -0.53 -6.08 -31.29
C ASN A 485 -0.90 -6.14 -32.78
N SER A 486 -0.49 -7.20 -33.51
CA SER A 486 -0.90 -7.39 -34.89
C SER A 486 -2.41 -7.59 -35.05
N LEU A 487 -3.04 -8.29 -34.11
CA LEU A 487 -4.50 -8.46 -34.07
C LEU A 487 -5.20 -7.14 -33.71
N LEU A 488 -4.67 -6.38 -32.78
CA LEU A 488 -5.14 -5.05 -32.41
C LEU A 488 -5.00 -4.06 -33.57
N GLU A 489 -3.86 -4.06 -34.30
CA GLU A 489 -3.65 -3.21 -35.46
C GLU A 489 -4.57 -3.57 -36.64
N ASN A 490 -4.79 -4.85 -36.88
CA ASN A 490 -5.73 -5.30 -37.92
C ASN A 490 -7.17 -4.94 -37.58
N PHE A 491 -7.52 -4.98 -36.29
CA PHE A 491 -8.82 -4.58 -35.80
C PHE A 491 -9.00 -3.06 -35.86
N GLN A 492 -8.00 -2.27 -35.48
CA GLN A 492 -7.99 -0.79 -35.63
C GLN A 492 -8.15 -0.34 -37.09
N LYS A 493 -7.58 -1.11 -38.04
CA LYS A 493 -7.75 -0.86 -39.45
C LYS A 493 -9.17 -1.16 -39.96
N SER A 494 -9.90 -2.10 -39.31
CA SER A 494 -11.24 -2.52 -39.73
C SER A 494 -12.37 -1.64 -39.22
N GLN A 495 -12.16 -0.86 -38.16
CA GLN A 495 -13.21 -0.11 -37.44
C GLN A 495 -13.09 1.43 -37.52
N GLY A 496 -12.21 1.96 -38.34
CA GLY A 496 -12.03 3.44 -38.40
C GLY A 496 -11.34 4.00 -37.15
N ARG A 497 -10.18 4.58 -37.32
CA ARG A 497 -9.22 4.97 -36.26
C ARG A 497 -9.70 5.96 -35.20
N GLU A 498 -10.88 6.56 -35.32
CA GLU A 498 -11.28 7.71 -34.49
C GLU A 498 -11.83 7.35 -33.11
N ASN A 499 -12.46 6.19 -32.91
CA ASN A 499 -13.16 5.89 -31.65
C ASN A 499 -12.29 5.34 -30.53
N PHE A 500 -11.07 4.87 -30.80
CA PHE A 500 -10.16 4.30 -29.77
C PHE A 500 -9.25 5.31 -29.08
N ARG A 501 -9.22 6.54 -29.56
CA ARG A 501 -8.17 7.51 -29.26
C ARG A 501 -8.44 8.43 -28.08
N LYS A 502 -9.71 8.59 -27.66
CA LYS A 502 -10.05 9.40 -26.49
C LYS A 502 -10.22 8.52 -25.26
N ILE A 503 -9.43 8.77 -24.22
CA ILE A 503 -9.73 8.27 -22.88
C ILE A 503 -10.93 9.08 -22.41
N PRO A 504 -12.10 8.46 -22.11
CA PRO A 504 -13.24 9.19 -21.58
C PRO A 504 -12.86 9.89 -20.26
N ASP A 505 -13.36 11.11 -20.06
CA ASP A 505 -13.24 11.79 -18.78
C ASP A 505 -13.94 10.96 -17.70
N TRP A 506 -13.19 10.58 -16.68
CA TRP A 506 -13.71 9.92 -15.50
C TRP A 506 -13.36 10.73 -14.25
N GLN A 507 -14.21 10.63 -13.22
CA GLN A 507 -14.02 11.39 -11.99
C GLN A 507 -13.43 10.45 -10.92
N PRO A 508 -12.13 10.58 -10.58
CA PRO A 508 -11.52 9.79 -9.54
C PRO A 508 -11.98 10.20 -8.15
N LEU A 509 -12.01 9.24 -7.22
CA LEU A 509 -12.07 9.53 -5.80
C LEU A 509 -10.70 10.04 -5.33
N ILE A 510 -10.65 11.30 -4.95
CA ILE A 510 -9.47 11.92 -4.31
C ILE A 510 -9.82 12.26 -2.87
N LEU A 511 -8.96 11.88 -1.95
CA LEU A 511 -9.06 12.24 -0.53
C LEU A 511 -8.14 13.41 -0.23
N GLY A 512 -8.69 14.49 0.33
CA GLY A 512 -7.93 15.65 0.77
C GLY A 512 -7.11 15.38 2.03
N ARG A 513 -6.06 16.16 2.24
CA ARG A 513 -5.25 16.16 3.47
C ARG A 513 -6.03 16.60 4.70
N ASP A 514 -7.13 17.30 4.52
CA ASP A 514 -8.08 17.75 5.55
C ASP A 514 -9.24 16.78 5.78
N GLU A 515 -9.35 15.74 4.93
CA GLU A 515 -10.43 14.76 5.00
C GLU A 515 -9.99 13.43 5.60
N ALA A 516 -8.76 12.99 5.33
CA ALA A 516 -8.29 11.68 5.76
C ALA A 516 -6.75 11.60 5.93
N TYR A 517 -6.28 10.77 6.87
CA TYR A 517 -4.88 10.35 6.93
C TYR A 517 -4.46 9.59 5.66
N ILE A 518 -5.39 8.85 5.04
CA ILE A 518 -5.17 8.23 3.73
C ILE A 518 -4.89 9.30 2.67
N GLY A 519 -5.59 10.44 2.73
CA GLY A 519 -5.33 11.58 1.85
C GLY A 519 -3.95 12.21 2.09
N VAL A 520 -3.54 12.38 3.36
CA VAL A 520 -2.20 12.85 3.71
C VAL A 520 -1.13 11.89 3.20
N LEU A 521 -1.32 10.57 3.40
CA LEU A 521 -0.43 9.52 2.94
C LEU A 521 -0.21 9.58 1.42
N ILE A 522 -1.31 9.59 0.66
CA ILE A 522 -1.25 9.58 -0.80
C ILE A 522 -0.61 10.88 -1.33
N ASP A 523 -1.01 12.02 -0.79
CA ASP A 523 -0.44 13.30 -1.21
C ASP A 523 1.06 13.39 -0.92
N ASP A 524 1.52 12.93 0.26
CA ASP A 524 2.96 12.86 0.58
C ASP A 524 3.71 11.98 -0.44
N LEU A 525 3.18 10.81 -0.79
CA LEU A 525 3.80 9.90 -1.75
C LEU A 525 3.95 10.53 -3.13
N VAL A 526 2.87 11.08 -3.67
CA VAL A 526 2.86 11.57 -5.06
C VAL A 526 3.54 12.93 -5.25
N THR A 527 3.73 13.69 -4.17
CA THR A 527 4.37 15.03 -4.22
C THR A 527 5.79 15.04 -3.69
N LEU A 528 6.09 14.29 -2.64
CA LEU A 528 7.42 14.27 -1.99
C LEU A 528 8.28 13.09 -2.45
N GLY A 529 7.63 12.02 -2.96
CA GLY A 529 8.29 10.76 -3.22
C GLY A 529 8.79 10.07 -1.94
N THR A 530 9.57 9.01 -2.09
CA THR A 530 10.15 8.32 -0.93
C THR A 530 11.58 7.89 -1.21
N LYS A 531 12.49 8.29 -0.31
CA LYS A 531 13.89 7.86 -0.31
C LYS A 531 14.18 6.77 0.72
N GLU A 532 13.24 6.54 1.62
CA GLU A 532 13.24 5.50 2.66
C GLU A 532 11.81 4.99 2.83
N PRO A 533 11.56 3.76 3.31
CA PRO A 533 10.21 3.25 3.48
C PRO A 533 9.31 4.20 4.27
N TYR A 534 8.28 4.72 3.60
CA TYR A 534 7.34 5.69 4.18
C TYR A 534 6.49 5.05 5.27
N ARG A 535 6.30 5.78 6.37
CA ARG A 535 5.39 5.41 7.45
C ARG A 535 4.58 6.62 7.88
N MET A 536 3.28 6.42 8.11
CA MET A 536 2.39 7.45 8.60
C MET A 536 2.61 7.72 10.08
N PHE A 537 2.63 9.01 10.44
CA PHE A 537 2.67 9.52 11.81
C PHE A 537 1.72 10.70 11.96
N THR A 538 1.24 10.93 13.18
CA THR A 538 0.36 12.08 13.47
C THR A 538 1.01 13.43 13.15
N ALA A 539 2.35 13.51 13.21
CA ALA A 539 3.08 14.73 12.87
C ALA A 539 2.99 15.17 11.42
N ARG A 540 2.65 14.23 10.51
CA ARG A 540 2.48 14.52 9.07
C ARG A 540 1.15 15.19 8.75
N ALA A 541 0.15 15.04 9.61
CA ALA A 541 -1.17 15.62 9.42
C ALA A 541 -1.26 17.01 10.06
N GLU A 542 -1.61 18.01 9.27
CA GLU A 542 -1.76 19.41 9.69
C GLU A 542 -3.06 19.64 10.48
N TYR A 543 -4.11 18.87 10.16
CA TYR A 543 -5.48 19.08 10.65
C TYR A 543 -5.93 17.98 11.62
N ARG A 544 -5.05 17.55 12.53
CA ARG A 544 -5.23 16.39 13.42
C ARG A 544 -6.52 16.38 14.23
N LEU A 545 -7.01 17.57 14.68
CA LEU A 545 -8.27 17.68 15.42
C LEU A 545 -9.49 17.32 14.56
N LYS A 546 -9.41 17.52 13.25
CA LYS A 546 -10.45 17.10 12.29
C LYS A 546 -10.30 15.63 11.91
N LEU A 547 -9.07 15.12 11.86
CA LEU A 547 -8.75 13.76 11.43
C LEU A 547 -8.76 12.73 12.58
N ARG A 548 -9.56 12.96 13.63
CA ARG A 548 -9.70 12.01 14.74
C ARG A 548 -10.23 10.67 14.23
N HIS A 549 -9.84 9.59 14.91
CA HIS A 549 -10.26 8.23 14.57
C HIS A 549 -11.76 7.99 14.78
N ASP A 550 -12.36 8.65 15.79
CA ASP A 550 -13.75 8.52 16.23
C ASP A 550 -14.75 9.22 15.30
N THR A 551 -14.29 10.09 14.39
CA THR A 551 -15.11 10.86 13.45
C THR A 551 -14.83 10.58 11.98
N ALA A 552 -14.19 9.45 11.66
CA ALA A 552 -13.85 9.12 10.27
C ALA A 552 -15.10 8.89 9.40
N ASP A 553 -16.14 8.29 9.94
CA ASP A 553 -17.43 8.09 9.28
C ASP A 553 -18.12 9.40 8.91
N ARG A 554 -18.06 10.45 9.77
CA ARG A 554 -18.59 11.79 9.45
C ARG A 554 -17.99 12.37 8.16
N ARG A 555 -16.70 12.13 7.95
CA ARG A 555 -15.95 12.71 6.82
C ARG A 555 -16.09 11.90 5.52
N LEU A 556 -16.28 10.58 5.61
CA LEU A 556 -16.04 9.66 4.50
C LEU A 556 -17.27 8.86 4.07
N ALA A 557 -18.31 8.72 4.90
CA ALA A 557 -19.50 7.90 4.58
C ALA A 557 -20.23 8.37 3.30
N GLU A 558 -20.33 9.68 3.06
CA GLU A 558 -20.95 10.21 1.86
C GLU A 558 -20.15 9.82 0.59
N LYS A 559 -18.82 9.84 0.67
CA LYS A 559 -17.94 9.41 -0.43
C LYS A 559 -18.09 7.91 -0.69
N ALA A 560 -18.15 7.09 0.36
CA ALA A 560 -18.39 5.66 0.27
C ALA A 560 -19.76 5.33 -0.38
N PHE A 561 -20.80 6.06 -0.02
CA PHE A 561 -22.12 5.94 -0.65
C PHE A 561 -22.09 6.31 -2.14
N LYS A 562 -21.44 7.42 -2.49
CA LYS A 562 -21.35 7.89 -3.90
C LYS A 562 -20.65 6.88 -4.81
N VAL A 563 -19.67 6.14 -4.31
CA VAL A 563 -18.97 5.11 -5.09
C VAL A 563 -19.67 3.73 -5.03
N GLY A 564 -20.66 3.56 -4.14
CA GLY A 564 -21.48 2.35 -4.02
C GLY A 564 -20.93 1.32 -3.03
N LEU A 565 -20.07 1.71 -2.08
CA LEU A 565 -19.52 0.85 -1.04
C LEU A 565 -20.30 0.88 0.28
N LYS A 566 -21.13 1.90 0.49
CA LYS A 566 -22.12 1.94 1.59
C LYS A 566 -23.53 2.16 1.04
N SER A 567 -24.51 1.55 1.70
CA SER A 567 -25.92 1.71 1.36
C SER A 567 -26.47 3.06 1.82
N LYS A 568 -27.64 3.46 1.28
CA LYS A 568 -28.35 4.64 1.74
C LYS A 568 -28.72 4.56 3.22
N GLN A 569 -29.12 3.38 3.71
CA GLN A 569 -29.45 3.14 5.12
C GLN A 569 -28.23 3.39 6.04
N GLN A 570 -27.04 2.94 5.64
CA GLN A 570 -25.79 3.19 6.40
C GLN A 570 -25.45 4.69 6.41
N LEU A 571 -25.60 5.39 5.29
CA LEU A 571 -25.37 6.84 5.25
C LEU A 571 -26.36 7.60 6.14
N ASP A 572 -27.65 7.22 6.12
CA ASP A 572 -28.67 7.87 6.93
C ASP A 572 -28.45 7.63 8.43
N ALA A 573 -27.96 6.44 8.82
CA ALA A 573 -27.57 6.15 10.21
C ALA A 573 -26.40 7.05 10.66
N VAL A 574 -25.39 7.26 9.82
CA VAL A 574 -24.28 8.17 10.09
C VAL A 574 -24.79 9.62 10.23
N ASN A 575 -25.65 10.07 9.34
CA ASN A 575 -26.21 11.42 9.38
C ASN A 575 -27.02 11.65 10.66
N LEU A 576 -27.85 10.68 11.07
CA LEU A 576 -28.61 10.75 12.33
C LEU A 576 -27.70 10.82 13.56
N LYS A 577 -26.65 9.97 13.60
CA LYS A 577 -25.63 10.00 14.66
C LYS A 577 -25.04 11.41 14.82
N TYR A 578 -24.62 12.02 13.72
CA TYR A 578 -23.97 13.34 13.80
C TYR A 578 -24.94 14.50 13.99
N GLN A 579 -26.20 14.38 13.63
CA GLN A 579 -27.23 15.29 14.08
C GLN A 579 -27.33 15.29 15.62
N GLN A 580 -27.36 14.14 16.25
CA GLN A 580 -27.38 14.02 17.71
C GLN A 580 -26.10 14.53 18.37
N VAL A 581 -24.91 14.29 17.75
CA VAL A 581 -23.64 14.86 18.23
C VAL A 581 -23.67 16.39 18.21
N ASP A 582 -24.15 16.98 17.12
CA ASP A 582 -24.22 18.45 16.97
C ASP A 582 -25.22 19.06 17.98
N GLU A 583 -26.39 18.43 18.20
CA GLU A 583 -27.35 18.82 19.23
C GLU A 583 -26.74 18.74 20.66
N ALA A 584 -26.06 17.67 20.98
CA ALA A 584 -25.37 17.50 22.27
C ALA A 584 -24.22 18.51 22.46
N ALA A 585 -23.44 18.77 21.39
CA ALA A 585 -22.38 19.79 21.43
C ALA A 585 -22.92 21.20 21.64
N GLU A 586 -24.08 21.56 21.07
CA GLU A 586 -24.72 22.84 21.32
C GLU A 586 -25.17 23.00 22.78
N LEU A 587 -25.67 21.93 23.42
CA LEU A 587 -26.00 21.95 24.89
C LEU A 587 -24.76 22.20 25.72
N LEU A 588 -23.64 21.50 25.45
CA LEU A 588 -22.37 21.65 26.13
C LEU A 588 -21.74 23.03 25.94
N LEU A 589 -21.94 23.68 24.79
CA LEU A 589 -21.48 25.04 24.54
C LEU A 589 -22.27 26.10 25.36
N LYS A 590 -23.55 25.83 25.65
CA LYS A 590 -24.37 26.68 26.51
C LYS A 590 -24.05 26.45 28.00
N ASN A 591 -23.76 25.22 28.39
CA ASN A 591 -23.38 24.84 29.75
C ASN A 591 -22.32 23.73 29.74
N GLN A 592 -21.06 24.07 29.96
CA GLN A 592 -19.93 23.12 29.88
C GLN A 592 -20.02 21.99 30.91
N ASN A 593 -20.77 22.18 32.01
CA ASN A 593 -20.97 21.19 33.05
C ASN A 593 -22.33 20.48 32.95
N ALA A 594 -22.99 20.52 31.78
CA ALA A 594 -24.25 19.81 31.60
C ALA A 594 -24.05 18.30 31.76
N GLU A 595 -24.96 17.68 32.52
CA GLU A 595 -25.05 16.22 32.57
C GLU A 595 -25.66 15.69 31.25
N ASN A 596 -25.34 14.44 30.89
CA ASN A 596 -25.89 13.80 29.71
C ASN A 596 -27.43 13.63 29.86
N PRO A 597 -28.26 14.31 29.05
CA PRO A 597 -29.71 14.25 29.18
C PRO A 597 -30.34 12.97 28.58
N GLY A 598 -29.54 11.99 28.14
CA GLY A 598 -30.01 10.73 27.59
C GLY A 598 -29.45 10.37 26.20
N PHE A 599 -28.42 11.10 25.71
CA PHE A 599 -27.69 10.68 24.51
C PHE A 599 -26.90 9.39 24.77
N ALA A 600 -26.69 8.61 23.72
CA ALA A 600 -25.81 7.44 23.81
C ALA A 600 -24.39 7.85 24.26
N PRO A 601 -23.67 7.05 25.08
CA PRO A 601 -22.36 7.42 25.64
C PRO A 601 -21.38 7.92 24.58
N LEU A 602 -21.23 7.19 23.47
CA LEU A 602 -20.32 7.57 22.37
C LEU A 602 -20.68 8.92 21.73
N ILE A 603 -21.98 9.21 21.57
CA ILE A 603 -22.45 10.51 21.03
C ILE A 603 -22.05 11.64 21.96
N TRP A 604 -22.27 11.43 23.27
CA TRP A 604 -21.93 12.42 24.30
C TRP A 604 -20.43 12.70 24.39
N GLU A 605 -19.60 11.66 24.34
CA GLU A 605 -18.14 11.78 24.33
C GLU A 605 -17.63 12.56 23.11
N ILE A 606 -18.11 12.23 21.90
CA ILE A 606 -17.74 12.96 20.69
C ILE A 606 -18.16 14.44 20.80
N ALA A 607 -19.36 14.71 21.33
CA ALA A 607 -19.89 16.06 21.52
C ALA A 607 -19.07 16.88 22.54
N GLN A 608 -18.63 16.24 23.64
CA GLN A 608 -17.75 16.88 24.61
C GLN A 608 -16.42 17.34 23.99
N GLU A 609 -15.81 16.48 23.18
CA GLU A 609 -14.57 16.82 22.48
C GLU A 609 -14.80 17.90 21.39
N ASP A 610 -15.88 17.84 20.64
CA ASP A 610 -16.23 18.84 19.63
C ASP A 610 -16.50 20.22 20.28
N ALA A 611 -17.24 20.28 21.38
CA ALA A 611 -17.49 21.50 22.12
C ALA A 611 -16.20 22.09 22.71
N LYS A 612 -15.37 21.25 23.36
CA LYS A 612 -14.09 21.64 23.96
C LYS A 612 -13.10 22.24 22.97
N TYR A 613 -13.03 21.66 21.77
CA TYR A 613 -12.06 22.08 20.75
C TYR A 613 -12.66 22.96 19.64
N LYS A 614 -13.91 23.43 19.77
CA LYS A 614 -14.63 24.19 18.74
C LYS A 614 -13.80 25.35 18.17
N TYR A 615 -13.19 26.18 18.99
CA TYR A 615 -12.39 27.32 18.57
C TYR A 615 -11.17 26.87 17.70
N TYR A 616 -10.51 25.81 18.11
CA TYR A 616 -9.34 25.29 17.37
C TYR A 616 -9.76 24.67 16.03
N ILE A 617 -10.91 23.99 15.99
CA ILE A 617 -11.48 23.41 14.76
C ILE A 617 -11.82 24.54 13.78
N GLN A 618 -12.51 25.61 14.22
CA GLN A 618 -12.80 26.76 13.37
C GLN A 618 -11.54 27.44 12.81
N LYS A 619 -10.47 27.52 13.59
CA LYS A 619 -9.19 28.02 13.13
C LYS A 619 -8.56 27.10 12.07
N GLN A 620 -8.72 25.78 12.18
CA GLN A 620 -8.32 24.83 11.12
C GLN A 620 -9.17 25.02 9.88
N ASP A 621 -10.49 25.18 9.99
CA ASP A 621 -11.40 25.40 8.85
C ASP A 621 -10.98 26.62 8.02
N THR A 622 -10.58 27.71 8.67
CA THR A 622 -10.07 28.91 8.01
C THR A 622 -8.80 28.61 7.18
N ARG A 623 -7.91 27.76 7.70
CA ARG A 623 -6.69 27.33 6.97
C ARG A 623 -7.01 26.41 5.81
N ILE A 624 -7.94 25.47 6.03
CA ILE A 624 -8.44 24.54 5.00
C ILE A 624 -9.06 25.32 3.84
N ALA A 625 -9.90 26.31 4.11
CA ALA A 625 -10.50 27.14 3.07
C ALA A 625 -9.44 27.88 2.19
N LYS A 626 -8.29 28.25 2.77
CA LYS A 626 -7.16 28.80 2.02
C LYS A 626 -6.45 27.75 1.18
N MET A 627 -6.25 26.55 1.72
CA MET A 627 -5.65 25.42 1.01
C MET A 627 -6.51 25.04 -0.20
N HIS A 628 -7.83 24.88 -0.03
CA HIS A 628 -8.76 24.56 -1.11
C HIS A 628 -8.75 25.61 -2.24
N LYS A 629 -8.49 26.89 -1.94
CA LYS A 629 -8.31 27.91 -2.98
C LYS A 629 -7.09 27.61 -3.86
N MET A 630 -5.98 27.13 -3.28
CA MET A 630 -4.79 26.78 -4.05
C MET A 630 -4.98 25.48 -4.84
N GLU A 631 -5.75 24.51 -4.30
CA GLU A 631 -6.09 23.28 -5.01
C GLU A 631 -7.00 23.51 -6.23
N LYS A 632 -7.76 24.61 -6.27
CA LYS A 632 -8.58 24.97 -7.43
C LYS A 632 -7.79 25.52 -8.61
N PHE A 633 -6.55 25.92 -8.42
CA PHE A 633 -5.67 26.34 -9.52
C PHE A 633 -5.02 25.12 -10.16
N HIS A 634 -5.57 24.67 -11.27
CA HIS A 634 -5.03 23.52 -12.00
C HIS A 634 -3.81 23.89 -12.81
N ILE A 635 -2.83 22.98 -12.83
CA ILE A 635 -1.65 23.04 -13.68
C ILE A 635 -1.83 21.99 -14.77
N PRO A 636 -1.86 22.35 -16.06
CA PRO A 636 -1.92 21.38 -17.15
C PRO A 636 -0.75 20.38 -17.08
N LEU A 637 -0.99 19.12 -17.40
CA LEU A 637 0.03 18.07 -17.37
C LEU A 637 1.20 18.36 -18.34
N ASP A 638 0.89 19.03 -19.46
CA ASP A 638 1.83 19.43 -20.50
C ASP A 638 2.40 20.86 -20.29
N PHE A 639 2.17 21.45 -19.11
CA PHE A 639 2.65 22.79 -18.81
C PHE A 639 4.17 22.90 -18.94
N ASP A 640 4.63 23.83 -19.77
CA ASP A 640 6.05 24.08 -20.01
C ASP A 640 6.62 25.06 -18.96
N TYR A 641 7.28 24.51 -17.95
CA TYR A 641 7.93 25.30 -16.89
C TYR A 641 9.13 26.12 -17.40
N GLY A 642 9.67 25.81 -18.59
CA GLY A 642 10.69 26.59 -19.27
C GLY A 642 10.23 27.99 -19.67
N LYS A 643 8.91 28.21 -19.83
CA LYS A 643 8.30 29.51 -20.12
C LYS A 643 8.39 30.52 -18.98
N ILE A 644 8.80 30.08 -17.77
CA ILE A 644 8.95 30.94 -16.59
C ILE A 644 10.44 31.21 -16.34
N PRO A 645 11.04 32.27 -16.89
CA PRO A 645 12.49 32.51 -16.78
C PRO A 645 12.96 32.74 -15.33
N ALA A 646 12.06 33.28 -14.48
CA ALA A 646 12.36 33.60 -13.09
C ALA A 646 12.29 32.39 -12.11
N LEU A 647 11.86 31.21 -12.58
CA LEU A 647 11.94 29.98 -11.79
C LEU A 647 13.41 29.59 -11.59
N SER A 648 13.75 29.19 -10.35
CA SER A 648 15.06 28.61 -10.08
C SER A 648 15.24 27.30 -10.87
N ALA A 649 16.48 26.97 -11.25
CA ALA A 649 16.79 25.71 -11.94
C ALA A 649 16.32 24.48 -11.10
N GLU A 650 16.49 24.54 -9.79
CA GLU A 650 16.04 23.51 -8.86
C GLU A 650 14.50 23.37 -8.88
N SER A 651 13.78 24.48 -8.75
CA SER A 651 12.30 24.45 -8.75
C SER A 651 11.76 23.96 -10.09
N ARG A 652 12.35 24.38 -11.20
CA ARG A 652 11.97 23.91 -12.54
C ARG A 652 12.16 22.40 -12.66
N LEU A 653 13.34 21.89 -12.31
CA LEU A 653 13.62 20.45 -12.37
C LEU A 653 12.65 19.63 -11.54
N LYS A 654 12.35 20.07 -10.32
CA LYS A 654 11.40 19.36 -9.43
C LYS A 654 9.96 19.40 -9.94
N LEU A 655 9.52 20.53 -10.45
CA LEU A 655 8.18 20.66 -11.04
C LEU A 655 8.03 19.80 -12.31
N GLU A 656 9.07 19.73 -13.14
CA GLU A 656 9.09 18.85 -14.32
C GLU A 656 9.10 17.36 -13.93
N GLN A 657 9.80 16.99 -12.87
CA GLN A 657 9.87 15.62 -12.38
C GLN A 657 8.54 15.16 -11.76
N VAL A 658 7.95 15.98 -10.89
CA VAL A 658 6.74 15.63 -10.13
C VAL A 658 5.47 15.85 -10.96
N ARG A 659 5.45 16.88 -11.83
CA ARG A 659 4.26 17.26 -12.62
C ARG A 659 3.00 17.41 -11.75
N PRO A 660 3.01 18.31 -10.76
CA PRO A 660 1.83 18.53 -9.91
C PRO A 660 0.64 19.04 -10.72
N LEU A 661 -0.57 18.60 -10.37
CA LEU A 661 -1.82 18.98 -11.05
C LEU A 661 -2.43 20.28 -10.50
N THR A 662 -1.98 20.73 -9.32
CA THR A 662 -2.51 21.92 -8.68
C THR A 662 -1.39 22.77 -8.08
N LEU A 663 -1.65 24.07 -7.88
CA LEU A 663 -0.73 24.94 -7.14
C LEU A 663 -0.55 24.47 -5.68
N GLY A 664 -1.59 23.88 -5.08
CA GLY A 664 -1.52 23.30 -3.76
C GLY A 664 -0.48 22.17 -3.71
N GLN A 665 -0.53 21.21 -4.64
CA GLN A 665 0.47 20.17 -4.77
C GLN A 665 1.86 20.74 -5.03
N ALA A 666 1.99 21.69 -5.97
CA ALA A 666 3.27 22.33 -6.26
C ALA A 666 3.90 22.96 -5.01
N SER A 667 3.10 23.59 -4.15
CA SER A 667 3.58 24.24 -2.92
C SER A 667 4.12 23.27 -1.86
N ARG A 668 3.76 21.99 -1.93
CA ARG A 668 4.19 20.93 -1.00
C ARG A 668 5.46 20.22 -1.46
N ILE A 669 5.86 20.38 -2.70
CA ILE A 669 7.12 19.80 -3.21
C ILE A 669 8.30 20.41 -2.46
N SER A 670 9.15 19.57 -1.88
CA SER A 670 10.31 20.03 -1.11
C SER A 670 11.25 20.88 -1.95
N GLY A 671 11.55 22.10 -1.48
CA GLY A 671 12.43 23.07 -2.15
C GLY A 671 11.74 24.03 -3.11
N ILE A 672 10.43 23.90 -3.34
CA ILE A 672 9.63 24.93 -4.01
C ILE A 672 9.34 26.07 -3.03
N ARG A 673 9.60 27.31 -3.44
CA ARG A 673 9.44 28.50 -2.62
C ARG A 673 8.09 29.17 -2.87
N ASN A 674 7.61 29.96 -1.90
CA ASN A 674 6.39 30.76 -2.09
C ASN A 674 6.49 31.72 -3.29
N SER A 675 7.70 32.24 -3.58
CA SER A 675 7.94 33.06 -4.78
C SER A 675 7.70 32.29 -6.08
N ASP A 676 8.09 31.01 -6.12
CA ASP A 676 7.90 30.17 -7.30
C ASP A 676 6.40 29.87 -7.52
N ILE A 677 5.64 29.68 -6.44
CA ILE A 677 4.18 29.50 -6.49
C ILE A 677 3.49 30.75 -6.99
N MET A 678 3.94 31.93 -6.56
CA MET A 678 3.41 33.21 -7.07
C MET A 678 3.68 33.41 -8.57
N LEU A 679 4.88 33.02 -9.02
CA LEU A 679 5.21 33.03 -10.44
C LEU A 679 4.31 32.08 -11.24
N LEU A 680 4.16 30.81 -10.79
CA LEU A 680 3.26 29.84 -11.40
C LEU A 680 1.82 30.41 -11.50
N MET A 681 1.31 31.03 -10.43
CA MET A 681 -0.04 31.63 -10.42
C MET A 681 -0.21 32.71 -11.49
N VAL A 682 0.82 33.49 -11.79
CA VAL A 682 0.79 34.54 -12.83
C VAL A 682 0.74 33.92 -14.23
N TYR A 683 1.51 32.85 -14.45
CA TYR A 683 1.60 32.19 -15.76
C TYR A 683 0.46 31.20 -16.05
N LEU A 684 -0.32 30.84 -15.05
CA LEU A 684 -1.52 29.98 -15.17
C LEU A 684 -2.82 30.79 -15.34
N LYS A 685 -2.76 32.12 -15.23
CA LYS A 685 -3.87 33.03 -15.58
C LYS A 685 -3.89 33.30 -17.07
#